data_b35cbd8ad61334e897f80780c172d61e
#
_entry.id   b35cbd8ad61334e897f80780c172d61e
#
_cell.length_a   1.000
_cell.length_b   1.000
_cell.length_c   1.000
_cell.angle_alpha   90.00
_cell.angle_beta   90.00
_cell.angle_gamma   90.00
#
_symmetry.space_group_name_H-M   'P 1'
#
loop_
_entity.id
_entity.type
_entity.pdbx_description
1 polymer ?
#
loop_
_entity_poly.entity_id
_entity_poly.type
_entity_poly.pdbx_seq_one_letter_code
_entity_poly.pdbx_strand_id
1 'polypeptide(L)'
;MEGAIGPEIESLTRVIDLHSLRILVAIDEHGSISAAARALGYSQPTITQHVQRLEERLGAPLVARTARAARLTPVGALLARHAPRIDASLTAAATELARALGQRAGLVRLVSVPEQVGPVLAPAAARLAQLQPHLDIAILEAPDAEAALAMVRGGRADVAVTPSPLDTRDRARATGLRTSFLFSEEVIALTTADAPSAEGRIDAAALAEQPWISGPGTCGDAVAARLGRVAGARDITVSRPAAAVALAAHGRGTAFVVESALEGVDLPGSLRALGLAPAMRRRTTAATLVEAAQIPGVAAALRVLAAHQPSPVGVEAILDARRRTTAHRARFAPLGPTHLEENTMALTSGTVARTAAVTVAGALALAGCTAPAENEPTAAPTVAIGTDTGEEIDSITVALPGSLSSLYVGAESGILNYYVASVAQEGLVAVDSTGALQPALAESWEQTDDVTYVYELREDAQFQDGTPVTAEDVVFSLDMARDETSSPGLAYYMTNIDTVEATGDHEVTITLTAPDAAFAGNMSTAGAAFITSKAFWEENDGDVGTSDSLLLGTGPYQVTEFVPDSHVTFERVDTWWGELPKVKEIRIDFVSDESTRLLAAQSGDVDIAFNVPFSQSEQWEALSDMRVEYVNDLSYVGLYFNTGVAPFDDAKVREAIAHAVNRDAYVSTILKGHGEAATAIMTPESLGSVYSADEARDILGGIPQWDYDLEAAKAALAASSVPDGFEAEILTPNTGPQIGTAAQALAQDLAEVGITLNVREVPIEEWLASLDPSSEYGINYMWYFSTLGDPAEIPSYLIGADNPAQYDNQEVLDLLTQIGAEKDQATRIDLLVEAETLQAEDVINVPLWWGQSATGFANDLGLDDYSAYTFVSTWPALLYRAG
;
A
#
# COMPACT_ATOMS: atom_id res chain seq x y z
N MET A 1 -2.25 -15.37 -24.64
CA MET A 1 -2.30 -16.25 -23.45
C MET A 1 -2.05 -17.70 -23.88
N GLU A 2 -0.80 -18.08 -24.01
CA GLU A 2 -0.34 -19.48 -24.13
C GLU A 2 1.03 -19.59 -23.44
N GLY A 3 1.09 -19.23 -22.15
CA GLY A 3 2.16 -19.67 -21.29
C GLY A 3 2.01 -21.15 -21.06
N ALA A 4 2.98 -21.95 -21.49
CA ALA A 4 2.95 -23.39 -21.44
C ALA A 4 3.00 -23.90 -20.00
N ILE A 5 1.83 -24.03 -19.38
CA ILE A 5 1.64 -24.90 -18.21
C ILE A 5 2.14 -26.27 -18.65
N GLY A 6 3.12 -26.85 -17.97
CA GLY A 6 3.67 -28.16 -18.33
C GLY A 6 2.54 -29.19 -18.54
N PRO A 7 2.67 -30.13 -19.47
CA PRO A 7 1.58 -31.03 -19.87
C PRO A 7 0.97 -31.82 -18.71
N GLU A 8 1.68 -32.02 -17.63
CA GLU A 8 1.18 -32.64 -16.40
C GLU A 8 0.25 -31.73 -15.61
N ILE A 9 0.59 -30.44 -15.45
CA ILE A 9 -0.25 -29.45 -14.74
C ILE A 9 -1.49 -29.13 -15.58
N GLU A 10 -1.36 -28.97 -16.90
CA GLU A 10 -2.51 -28.79 -17.79
C GLU A 10 -3.46 -29.99 -17.73
N SER A 11 -2.93 -31.20 -17.58
CA SER A 11 -3.73 -32.40 -17.36
C SER A 11 -4.49 -32.35 -16.03
N LEU A 12 -3.84 -31.87 -14.94
CA LEU A 12 -4.47 -31.75 -13.62
C LEU A 12 -5.56 -30.66 -13.59
N THR A 13 -5.36 -29.52 -14.26
CA THR A 13 -6.38 -28.46 -14.32
C THR A 13 -7.63 -28.87 -15.05
N ARG A 14 -7.53 -29.75 -16.04
CA ARG A 14 -8.71 -30.36 -16.74
C ARG A 14 -9.48 -31.38 -15.89
N VAL A 15 -8.85 -31.88 -14.81
CA VAL A 15 -9.40 -32.88 -13.90
C VAL A 15 -10.14 -32.25 -12.73
N ILE A 16 -9.67 -31.11 -12.26
CA ILE A 16 -10.20 -30.42 -11.10
C ILE A 16 -11.29 -29.44 -11.56
N ASP A 17 -12.52 -29.65 -11.07
CA ASP A 17 -13.64 -28.76 -11.30
C ASP A 17 -14.17 -28.17 -9.97
N LEU A 18 -14.84 -27.01 -10.04
CA LEU A 18 -15.36 -26.33 -8.87
C LEU A 18 -16.33 -27.18 -8.06
N HIS A 19 -17.12 -28.01 -8.72
CA HIS A 19 -18.10 -28.88 -8.07
C HIS A 19 -17.40 -29.92 -7.19
N SER A 20 -16.33 -30.52 -7.70
CA SER A 20 -15.46 -31.44 -6.96
C SER A 20 -14.80 -30.78 -5.76
N LEU A 21 -14.32 -29.53 -5.92
CA LEU A 21 -13.74 -28.75 -4.82
C LEU A 21 -14.77 -28.47 -3.72
N ARG A 22 -15.99 -28.04 -4.07
CA ARG A 22 -17.08 -27.82 -3.10
C ARG A 22 -17.46 -29.09 -2.32
N ILE A 23 -17.40 -30.24 -2.98
CA ILE A 23 -17.63 -31.55 -2.32
C ILE A 23 -16.57 -31.83 -1.25
N LEU A 24 -15.29 -31.59 -1.56
CA LEU A 24 -14.19 -31.75 -0.59
C LEU A 24 -14.33 -30.83 0.61
N VAL A 25 -14.66 -29.55 0.39
CA VAL A 25 -14.93 -28.59 1.47
C VAL A 25 -16.07 -29.07 2.36
N ALA A 26 -17.19 -29.48 1.76
CA ALA A 26 -18.34 -29.98 2.54
C ALA A 26 -18.01 -31.26 3.35
N ILE A 27 -17.16 -32.16 2.83
CA ILE A 27 -16.70 -33.34 3.59
C ILE A 27 -15.83 -32.93 4.79
N ASP A 28 -14.97 -31.95 4.60
CA ASP A 28 -14.11 -31.44 5.68
C ASP A 28 -14.94 -30.77 6.78
N GLU A 29 -15.87 -29.89 6.40
CA GLU A 29 -16.73 -29.16 7.34
C GLU A 29 -17.68 -30.07 8.15
N HIS A 30 -18.25 -31.08 7.48
CA HIS A 30 -19.28 -31.90 8.08
C HIS A 30 -18.77 -33.27 8.62
N GLY A 31 -17.49 -33.58 8.40
CA GLY A 31 -16.81 -34.76 8.93
C GLY A 31 -17.36 -36.11 8.45
N SER A 32 -18.33 -36.13 7.52
CA SER A 32 -18.87 -37.34 6.89
C SER A 32 -19.46 -37.12 5.52
N ILE A 33 -19.32 -38.09 4.63
CA ILE A 33 -19.91 -38.06 3.26
C ILE A 33 -21.44 -37.92 3.29
N SER A 34 -22.12 -38.55 4.26
CA SER A 34 -23.59 -38.45 4.36
C SER A 34 -24.07 -37.08 4.82
N ALA A 35 -23.29 -36.38 5.69
CA ALA A 35 -23.61 -35.02 6.12
C ALA A 35 -23.28 -33.99 5.03
N ALA A 36 -22.17 -34.16 4.33
CA ALA A 36 -21.79 -33.34 3.17
C ALA A 36 -22.83 -33.46 2.04
N ALA A 37 -23.30 -34.69 1.76
CA ALA A 37 -24.33 -34.93 0.74
C ALA A 37 -25.63 -34.19 1.08
N ARG A 38 -26.08 -34.23 2.32
CA ARG A 38 -27.27 -33.48 2.76
C ARG A 38 -27.10 -31.98 2.66
N ALA A 39 -25.93 -31.46 3.03
CA ALA A 39 -25.62 -30.04 2.97
C ALA A 39 -25.61 -29.51 1.52
N LEU A 40 -25.14 -30.31 0.58
CA LEU A 40 -25.08 -29.97 -0.84
C LEU A 40 -26.36 -30.35 -1.64
N GLY A 41 -27.36 -30.96 -1.02
CA GLY A 41 -28.59 -31.37 -1.70
C GLY A 41 -28.44 -32.61 -2.59
N TYR A 42 -27.41 -33.44 -2.35
CA TYR A 42 -27.15 -34.67 -3.11
C TYR A 42 -27.43 -35.95 -2.30
N SER A 43 -27.52 -37.08 -3.02
CA SER A 43 -27.52 -38.40 -2.38
C SER A 43 -26.09 -38.80 -1.98
N GLN A 44 -25.95 -39.58 -0.86
CA GLN A 44 -24.62 -40.08 -0.45
C GLN A 44 -23.91 -40.90 -1.53
N PRO A 45 -24.60 -41.79 -2.30
CA PRO A 45 -23.96 -42.50 -3.42
C PRO A 45 -23.38 -41.56 -4.47
N THR A 46 -24.07 -40.45 -4.79
CA THR A 46 -23.63 -39.45 -5.77
C THR A 46 -22.32 -38.82 -5.35
N ILE A 47 -22.23 -38.32 -4.10
CA ILE A 47 -20.99 -37.74 -3.57
C ILE A 47 -19.87 -38.78 -3.52
N THR A 48 -20.17 -40.00 -3.11
CA THR A 48 -19.18 -41.10 -3.08
C THR A 48 -18.61 -41.38 -4.46
N GLN A 49 -19.47 -41.43 -5.50
CA GLN A 49 -19.06 -41.68 -6.87
C GLN A 49 -18.25 -40.51 -7.46
N HIS A 50 -18.62 -39.27 -7.14
CA HIS A 50 -17.83 -38.06 -7.53
C HIS A 50 -16.43 -38.11 -6.96
N VAL A 51 -16.30 -38.33 -5.66
CA VAL A 51 -14.99 -38.43 -4.99
C VAL A 51 -14.16 -39.57 -5.58
N GLN A 52 -14.74 -40.75 -5.80
CA GLN A 52 -14.01 -41.86 -6.41
C GLN A 52 -13.50 -41.56 -7.81
N ARG A 53 -14.32 -40.93 -8.66
CA ARG A 53 -13.91 -40.55 -10.02
C ARG A 53 -12.78 -39.52 -9.99
N LEU A 54 -12.84 -38.58 -9.07
CA LEU A 54 -11.78 -37.59 -8.91
C LEU A 54 -10.47 -38.26 -8.41
N GLU A 55 -10.55 -39.15 -7.42
CA GLU A 55 -9.43 -39.94 -6.93
C GLU A 55 -8.79 -40.84 -8.02
N GLU A 56 -9.62 -41.45 -8.85
CA GLU A 56 -9.17 -42.26 -10.01
C GLU A 56 -8.44 -41.39 -11.05
N ARG A 57 -8.96 -40.21 -11.35
CA ARG A 57 -8.36 -39.28 -12.35
C ARG A 57 -7.07 -38.62 -11.85
N LEU A 58 -6.98 -38.33 -10.56
CA LEU A 58 -5.77 -37.74 -9.93
C LEU A 58 -4.74 -38.80 -9.52
N GLY A 59 -5.12 -40.08 -9.50
CA GLY A 59 -4.21 -41.15 -9.06
C GLY A 59 -3.88 -41.14 -7.56
N ALA A 60 -4.61 -40.37 -6.76
CA ALA A 60 -4.34 -40.17 -5.33
C ALA A 60 -5.64 -40.20 -4.52
N PRO A 61 -5.65 -40.81 -3.30
CA PRO A 61 -6.81 -40.78 -2.42
C PRO A 61 -6.98 -39.38 -1.82
N LEU A 62 -8.20 -38.82 -1.89
CA LEU A 62 -8.53 -37.49 -1.35
C LEU A 62 -9.29 -37.59 -0.02
N VAL A 63 -9.98 -38.69 0.24
CA VAL A 63 -10.80 -38.91 1.44
C VAL A 63 -10.40 -40.20 2.14
N ALA A 64 -9.92 -40.09 3.37
CA ALA A 64 -9.67 -41.19 4.28
C ALA A 64 -10.99 -41.57 4.96
N ARG A 65 -11.48 -42.81 4.72
CA ARG A 65 -12.74 -43.34 5.25
C ARG A 65 -12.51 -44.21 6.47
N THR A 66 -13.23 -43.98 7.54
CA THR A 66 -13.34 -44.85 8.69
C THR A 66 -14.81 -45.28 8.86
N ALA A 67 -15.05 -46.27 9.70
CA ALA A 67 -16.43 -46.79 9.91
C ALA A 67 -17.42 -45.71 10.46
N ARG A 68 -16.95 -44.58 10.95
CA ARG A 68 -17.78 -43.55 11.57
C ARG A 68 -17.46 -42.10 11.13
N ALA A 69 -16.43 -41.88 10.29
CA ALA A 69 -16.03 -40.54 9.85
C ALA A 69 -15.34 -40.56 8.47
N ALA A 70 -15.47 -39.48 7.72
CA ALA A 70 -14.65 -39.19 6.55
C ALA A 70 -13.82 -37.95 6.82
N ARG A 71 -12.52 -38.02 6.57
CA ARG A 71 -11.59 -36.89 6.69
C ARG A 71 -10.80 -36.74 5.40
N LEU A 72 -10.41 -35.51 5.07
CA LEU A 72 -9.54 -35.32 3.91
C LEU A 72 -8.13 -35.91 4.17
N THR A 73 -7.51 -36.45 3.14
CA THR A 73 -6.09 -36.74 3.12
C THR A 73 -5.29 -35.43 2.99
N PRO A 74 -3.97 -35.42 3.15
CA PRO A 74 -3.18 -34.21 2.87
C PRO A 74 -3.41 -33.63 1.47
N VAL A 75 -3.56 -34.46 0.44
CA VAL A 75 -3.87 -34.06 -0.94
C VAL A 75 -5.30 -33.48 -1.04
N GLY A 76 -6.28 -34.15 -0.42
CA GLY A 76 -7.65 -33.65 -0.36
C GLY A 76 -7.76 -32.29 0.37
N ALA A 77 -7.01 -32.14 1.47
CA ALA A 77 -6.94 -30.87 2.24
C ALA A 77 -6.25 -29.74 1.44
N LEU A 78 -5.25 -30.07 0.63
CA LEU A 78 -4.62 -29.12 -0.29
C LEU A 78 -5.64 -28.57 -1.27
N LEU A 79 -6.40 -29.43 -1.96
CA LEU A 79 -7.43 -29.02 -2.92
C LEU A 79 -8.55 -28.22 -2.25
N ALA A 80 -9.06 -28.68 -1.10
CA ALA A 80 -10.12 -27.98 -0.37
C ALA A 80 -9.71 -26.56 0.07
N ARG A 81 -8.43 -26.34 0.38
CA ARG A 81 -7.88 -25.03 0.76
C ARG A 81 -7.94 -24.00 -0.37
N HIS A 82 -7.82 -24.43 -1.64
CA HIS A 82 -7.93 -23.56 -2.82
C HIS A 82 -9.38 -23.28 -3.26
N ALA A 83 -10.34 -24.09 -2.82
CA ALA A 83 -11.74 -23.98 -3.24
C ALA A 83 -12.37 -22.60 -2.97
N PRO A 84 -12.19 -21.95 -1.78
CA PRO A 84 -12.80 -20.65 -1.52
C PRO A 84 -12.29 -19.54 -2.45
N ARG A 85 -11.01 -19.58 -2.83
CA ARG A 85 -10.39 -18.61 -3.73
C ARG A 85 -10.97 -18.73 -5.16
N ILE A 86 -11.08 -19.94 -5.66
CA ILE A 86 -11.65 -20.22 -6.98
C ILE A 86 -13.14 -19.84 -7.01
N ASP A 87 -13.88 -20.13 -5.94
CA ASP A 87 -15.30 -19.77 -5.81
C ASP A 87 -15.50 -18.26 -5.77
N ALA A 88 -14.62 -17.51 -5.07
CA ALA A 88 -14.64 -16.07 -5.03
C ALA A 88 -14.36 -15.44 -6.40
N SER A 89 -13.35 -15.93 -7.13
CA SER A 89 -13.03 -15.45 -8.49
C SER A 89 -14.19 -15.69 -9.48
N LEU A 90 -14.83 -16.85 -9.42
CA LEU A 90 -16.02 -17.15 -10.26
C LEU A 90 -17.23 -16.29 -9.86
N THR A 91 -17.40 -16.01 -8.57
CA THR A 91 -18.46 -15.14 -8.08
C THR A 91 -18.24 -13.70 -8.54
N ALA A 92 -17.00 -13.21 -8.55
CA ALA A 92 -16.64 -11.91 -9.08
C ALA A 92 -17.02 -11.82 -10.57
N ALA A 93 -16.54 -12.76 -11.38
CA ALA A 93 -16.86 -12.81 -12.82
C ALA A 93 -18.38 -12.91 -13.10
N ALA A 94 -19.11 -13.71 -12.33
CA ALA A 94 -20.57 -13.83 -12.45
C ALA A 94 -21.28 -12.52 -12.06
N THR A 95 -20.76 -11.79 -11.06
CA THR A 95 -21.31 -10.50 -10.61
C THR A 95 -21.08 -9.42 -11.67
N GLU A 96 -19.91 -9.35 -12.28
CA GLU A 96 -19.63 -8.47 -13.41
C GLU A 96 -20.54 -8.76 -14.61
N LEU A 97 -20.67 -10.03 -14.96
CA LEU A 97 -21.58 -10.44 -16.06
C LEU A 97 -23.04 -10.07 -15.74
N ALA A 98 -23.51 -10.31 -14.52
CA ALA A 98 -24.86 -9.97 -14.09
C ALA A 98 -25.11 -8.45 -14.18
N ARG A 99 -24.09 -7.63 -13.84
CA ARG A 99 -24.14 -6.18 -13.98
C ARG A 99 -24.20 -5.75 -15.46
N ALA A 100 -23.34 -6.32 -16.32
CA ALA A 100 -23.34 -6.06 -17.76
C ALA A 100 -24.68 -6.42 -18.41
N LEU A 101 -25.38 -7.42 -17.89
CA LEU A 101 -26.70 -7.86 -18.33
C LEU A 101 -27.87 -7.11 -17.65
N GLY A 102 -27.59 -6.09 -16.79
CA GLY A 102 -28.60 -5.31 -16.09
C GLY A 102 -29.38 -6.10 -15.02
N GLN A 103 -28.83 -7.20 -14.52
CA GLN A 103 -29.44 -8.03 -13.48
C GLN A 103 -29.06 -7.52 -12.06
N ARG A 104 -29.85 -7.86 -11.03
CA ARG A 104 -29.56 -7.52 -9.63
C ARG A 104 -28.27 -8.20 -9.18
N ALA A 105 -27.38 -7.43 -8.59
CA ALA A 105 -26.04 -7.89 -8.26
C ALA A 105 -25.92 -8.32 -6.79
N GLY A 106 -25.93 -9.61 -6.55
CA GLY A 106 -25.20 -10.29 -5.50
C GLY A 106 -25.66 -10.18 -4.04
N LEU A 107 -25.23 -11.15 -3.23
CA LEU A 107 -25.37 -11.21 -1.77
C LEU A 107 -24.00 -10.92 -1.15
N VAL A 108 -23.92 -10.03 -0.14
CA VAL A 108 -22.73 -9.82 0.71
C VAL A 108 -23.02 -10.33 2.13
N ARG A 109 -22.16 -11.19 2.62
CA ARG A 109 -22.27 -11.83 3.95
C ARG A 109 -21.22 -11.22 4.86
N LEU A 110 -21.68 -10.43 5.83
CA LEU A 110 -20.86 -9.82 6.86
C LEU A 110 -20.89 -10.69 8.12
N VAL A 111 -19.75 -10.98 8.73
CA VAL A 111 -19.69 -11.75 9.96
C VAL A 111 -18.92 -11.01 11.06
N SER A 112 -19.39 -11.07 12.28
CA SER A 112 -18.68 -10.54 13.43
C SER A 112 -18.99 -11.31 14.71
N VAL A 113 -18.28 -10.96 15.79
CA VAL A 113 -18.60 -11.39 17.15
C VAL A 113 -19.85 -10.65 17.65
N PRO A 114 -20.66 -11.26 18.54
CA PRO A 114 -21.96 -10.70 18.92
C PRO A 114 -21.92 -9.26 19.44
N GLU A 115 -20.88 -8.87 20.15
CA GLU A 115 -20.73 -7.53 20.72
C GLU A 115 -20.51 -6.42 19.68
N GLN A 116 -20.10 -6.75 18.44
CA GLN A 116 -19.89 -5.79 17.37
C GLN A 116 -21.02 -5.77 16.33
N VAL A 117 -21.95 -6.72 16.39
CA VAL A 117 -23.07 -6.76 15.44
C VAL A 117 -23.95 -5.51 15.57
N GLY A 118 -24.32 -5.14 16.81
CA GLY A 118 -25.16 -3.96 17.08
C GLY A 118 -24.48 -2.63 16.76
N PRO A 119 -23.32 -2.33 17.37
CA PRO A 119 -22.69 -1.02 17.23
C PRO A 119 -21.97 -0.81 15.89
N VAL A 120 -21.54 -1.87 15.20
CA VAL A 120 -20.72 -1.76 13.98
C VAL A 120 -21.43 -2.31 12.75
N LEU A 121 -21.81 -3.61 12.74
CA LEU A 121 -22.35 -4.22 11.52
C LEU A 121 -23.74 -3.73 11.15
N ALA A 122 -24.63 -3.53 12.10
CA ALA A 122 -26.01 -3.14 11.80
C ALA A 122 -26.10 -1.73 11.18
N PRO A 123 -25.42 -0.69 11.72
CA PRO A 123 -25.38 0.62 11.07
C PRO A 123 -24.70 0.59 9.70
N ALA A 124 -23.57 -0.13 9.57
CA ALA A 124 -22.87 -0.27 8.30
C ALA A 124 -23.73 -0.98 7.24
N ALA A 125 -24.42 -2.06 7.60
CA ALA A 125 -25.33 -2.75 6.70
C ALA A 125 -26.52 -1.87 6.29
N ALA A 126 -27.08 -1.08 7.22
CA ALA A 126 -28.14 -0.12 6.91
C ALA A 126 -27.66 0.96 5.92
N ARG A 127 -26.44 1.47 6.10
CA ARG A 127 -25.83 2.43 5.19
C ARG A 127 -25.54 1.81 3.82
N LEU A 128 -24.99 0.59 3.80
CA LEU A 128 -24.73 -0.14 2.57
C LEU A 128 -26.01 -0.41 1.78
N ALA A 129 -27.10 -0.78 2.44
CA ALA A 129 -28.41 -0.97 1.80
C ALA A 129 -28.99 0.31 1.20
N GLN A 130 -28.68 1.48 1.79
CA GLN A 130 -29.05 2.79 1.22
C GLN A 130 -28.22 3.13 -0.03
N LEU A 131 -26.91 2.89 0.01
CA LEU A 131 -25.98 3.22 -1.09
C LEU A 131 -26.08 2.21 -2.24
N GLN A 132 -26.41 0.96 -1.94
CA GLN A 132 -26.50 -0.14 -2.89
C GLN A 132 -27.87 -0.87 -2.78
N PRO A 133 -28.98 -0.26 -3.22
CA PRO A 133 -30.33 -0.82 -3.05
C PRO A 133 -30.57 -2.17 -3.74
N HIS A 134 -29.65 -2.57 -4.62
CA HIS A 134 -29.73 -3.82 -5.38
C HIS A 134 -28.91 -4.96 -4.77
N LEU A 135 -28.21 -4.68 -3.67
CA LEU A 135 -27.36 -5.64 -2.98
C LEU A 135 -28.14 -6.28 -1.81
N ASP A 136 -28.15 -7.59 -1.77
CA ASP A 136 -28.66 -8.35 -0.63
C ASP A 136 -27.57 -8.45 0.45
N ILE A 137 -27.88 -8.15 1.69
CA ILE A 137 -26.92 -8.15 2.80
C ILE A 137 -27.36 -9.16 3.84
N ALA A 138 -26.47 -10.06 4.25
CA ALA A 138 -26.66 -10.99 5.36
C ALA A 138 -25.65 -10.70 6.47
N ILE A 139 -26.13 -10.60 7.72
CA ILE A 139 -25.30 -10.48 8.91
C ILE A 139 -25.25 -11.83 9.61
N LEU A 140 -24.05 -12.32 9.89
CA LEU A 140 -23.75 -13.57 10.55
C LEU A 140 -23.04 -13.31 11.88
N GLU A 141 -23.26 -14.19 12.84
CA GLU A 141 -22.56 -14.14 14.14
C GLU A 141 -21.59 -15.31 14.29
N ALA A 142 -20.42 -15.05 14.83
CA ALA A 142 -19.42 -16.04 15.19
C ALA A 142 -19.12 -16.00 16.70
N PRO A 143 -18.82 -17.13 17.34
CA PRO A 143 -18.59 -17.16 18.79
C PRO A 143 -17.35 -16.38 19.23
N ASP A 144 -16.36 -16.22 18.36
CA ASP A 144 -15.12 -15.48 18.59
C ASP A 144 -14.49 -15.00 17.27
N ALA A 145 -13.45 -14.19 17.36
CA ALA A 145 -12.77 -13.60 16.20
C ALA A 145 -12.15 -14.67 15.28
N GLU A 146 -11.59 -15.75 15.83
CA GLU A 146 -10.98 -16.81 15.02
C GLU A 146 -12.04 -17.59 14.22
N ALA A 147 -13.20 -17.85 14.83
CA ALA A 147 -14.32 -18.46 14.13
C ALA A 147 -14.87 -17.54 13.01
N ALA A 148 -14.92 -16.22 13.22
CA ALA A 148 -15.29 -15.25 12.18
C ALA A 148 -14.31 -15.29 11.01
N LEU A 149 -13.02 -15.24 11.26
CA LEU A 149 -11.97 -15.36 10.24
C LEU A 149 -12.02 -16.71 9.52
N ALA A 150 -12.29 -17.81 10.25
CA ALA A 150 -12.45 -19.13 9.66
C ALA A 150 -13.67 -19.20 8.71
N MET A 151 -14.74 -18.45 9.00
CA MET A 151 -15.91 -18.36 8.10
C MET A 151 -15.55 -17.65 6.79
N VAL A 152 -14.69 -16.62 6.81
CA VAL A 152 -14.22 -15.98 5.58
C VAL A 152 -13.27 -16.89 4.81
N ARG A 153 -12.30 -17.51 5.47
CA ARG A 153 -11.41 -18.50 4.82
C ARG A 153 -12.17 -19.67 4.19
N GLY A 154 -13.26 -20.10 4.79
CA GLY A 154 -14.13 -21.17 4.29
C GLY A 154 -15.19 -20.70 3.28
N GLY A 155 -15.20 -19.44 2.86
CA GLY A 155 -16.18 -18.90 1.90
C GLY A 155 -17.62 -18.83 2.42
N ARG A 156 -17.84 -18.94 3.75
CA ARG A 156 -19.15 -18.83 4.41
C ARG A 156 -19.56 -17.39 4.71
N ALA A 157 -18.60 -16.49 4.79
CA ALA A 157 -18.78 -15.04 4.88
C ALA A 157 -17.81 -14.36 3.90
N ASP A 158 -18.12 -13.14 3.50
CA ASP A 158 -17.33 -12.38 2.56
C ASP A 158 -16.43 -11.37 3.28
N VAL A 159 -16.93 -10.78 4.38
CA VAL A 159 -16.16 -9.86 5.23
C VAL A 159 -16.36 -10.22 6.69
N ALA A 160 -15.26 -10.38 7.44
CA ALA A 160 -15.28 -10.51 8.90
C ALA A 160 -14.85 -9.17 9.53
N VAL A 161 -15.63 -8.69 10.49
CA VAL A 161 -15.25 -7.57 11.37
C VAL A 161 -14.88 -8.14 12.73
N THR A 162 -13.62 -7.97 13.14
CA THR A 162 -13.12 -8.64 14.35
C THR A 162 -12.30 -7.71 15.22
N PRO A 163 -12.43 -7.82 16.57
CA PRO A 163 -11.50 -7.16 17.46
C PRO A 163 -10.13 -7.85 17.41
N SER A 164 -9.08 -7.07 17.26
CA SER A 164 -7.71 -7.56 17.37
C SER A 164 -7.28 -7.61 18.85
N PRO A 165 -6.50 -8.63 19.28
CA PRO A 165 -5.81 -8.56 20.56
C PRO A 165 -4.89 -7.33 20.60
N LEU A 166 -4.68 -6.75 21.79
CA LEU A 166 -3.97 -5.49 22.02
C LEU A 166 -2.54 -5.41 21.44
N ASP A 167 -2.01 -6.51 20.83
CA ASP A 167 -0.59 -6.62 20.45
C ASP A 167 -0.30 -7.66 19.36
N THR A 168 -1.07 -7.77 18.31
CA THR A 168 -0.74 -8.71 17.22
C THR A 168 -0.94 -8.11 15.83
N ARG A 169 0.12 -7.45 15.31
CA ARG A 169 0.26 -7.16 13.86
C ARG A 169 0.44 -8.44 13.01
N ASP A 170 0.83 -9.57 13.62
CA ASP A 170 1.41 -10.73 12.91
C ASP A 170 0.50 -11.95 12.64
N ARG A 171 -0.70 -12.06 13.21
CA ARG A 171 -1.54 -13.26 12.99
C ARG A 171 -2.40 -13.24 11.74
N ALA A 172 -2.76 -12.08 11.23
CA ALA A 172 -3.61 -11.97 10.04
C ALA A 172 -2.84 -12.24 8.74
N ARG A 173 -1.54 -11.85 8.68
CA ARG A 173 -0.67 -12.04 7.51
C ARG A 173 -0.42 -13.52 7.16
N ALA A 174 -0.37 -14.42 8.15
CA ALA A 174 -0.16 -15.86 7.93
C ALA A 174 -1.38 -16.62 7.41
N THR A 175 -2.51 -15.95 7.08
CA THR A 175 -3.81 -16.61 6.88
C THR A 175 -4.44 -16.46 5.50
N GLY A 176 -3.79 -15.77 4.54
CA GLY A 176 -4.33 -15.55 3.19
C GLY A 176 -5.57 -14.62 3.17
N LEU A 177 -5.69 -13.74 4.18
CA LEU A 177 -6.75 -12.74 4.25
C LEU A 177 -6.18 -11.33 4.14
N ARG A 178 -6.78 -10.48 3.33
CA ARG A 178 -6.58 -9.04 3.35
C ARG A 178 -7.27 -8.49 4.60
N THR A 179 -6.57 -7.69 5.40
CA THR A 179 -7.13 -7.02 6.58
C THR A 179 -7.02 -5.51 6.43
N SER A 180 -8.07 -4.81 6.82
CA SER A 180 -8.13 -3.34 6.85
C SER A 180 -8.42 -2.89 8.28
N PHE A 181 -7.69 -1.91 8.77
CA PHE A 181 -8.00 -1.27 10.06
C PHE A 181 -9.30 -0.48 9.90
N LEU A 182 -10.18 -0.54 10.90
CA LEU A 182 -11.42 0.22 10.91
C LEU A 182 -11.35 1.36 11.94
N PHE A 183 -11.14 1.02 13.21
CA PHE A 183 -11.05 2.00 14.31
C PHE A 183 -10.43 1.37 15.57
N SER A 184 -10.15 2.21 16.57
CA SER A 184 -9.72 1.74 17.88
C SER A 184 -10.54 2.37 19.01
N GLU A 185 -10.85 1.60 20.04
CA GLU A 185 -11.67 2.02 21.17
C GLU A 185 -10.91 1.90 22.48
N GLU A 186 -11.15 2.83 23.41
CA GLU A 186 -10.55 2.75 24.76
C GLU A 186 -11.15 1.60 25.56
N VAL A 187 -10.29 0.91 26.33
CA VAL A 187 -10.72 -0.13 27.27
C VAL A 187 -11.05 0.52 28.59
N ILE A 188 -12.26 0.29 29.07
CA ILE A 188 -12.82 0.87 30.29
C ILE A 188 -12.94 -0.21 31.38
N ALA A 189 -12.53 0.11 32.60
CA ALA A 189 -12.76 -0.71 33.77
C ALA A 189 -14.13 -0.37 34.43
N LEU A 190 -15.00 -1.37 34.54
CA LEU A 190 -16.27 -1.28 35.26
C LEU A 190 -16.09 -1.91 36.64
N THR A 191 -16.20 -1.12 37.71
CA THR A 191 -15.98 -1.57 39.06
C THR A 191 -16.85 -0.80 40.09
N THR A 192 -17.19 -1.45 41.19
CA THR A 192 -17.76 -0.79 42.39
C THR A 192 -16.69 -0.51 43.43
N ALA A 193 -15.45 -0.94 43.17
CA ALA A 193 -14.36 -0.80 44.13
C ALA A 193 -13.99 0.67 44.37
N ASP A 194 -13.72 0.97 45.61
CA ASP A 194 -13.23 2.28 46.06
C ASP A 194 -11.71 2.35 45.86
N ALA A 195 -11.28 2.25 44.59
CA ALA A 195 -9.89 2.33 44.20
C ALA A 195 -9.52 3.78 43.87
N PRO A 196 -8.28 4.24 44.22
CA PRO A 196 -7.87 5.60 43.92
C PRO A 196 -7.82 5.81 42.39
N SER A 197 -8.54 6.81 41.93
CA SER A 197 -8.57 7.22 40.54
C SER A 197 -8.27 8.72 40.45
N ALA A 198 -7.44 9.11 39.46
CA ALA A 198 -7.17 10.50 39.14
C ALA A 198 -7.83 10.81 37.79
N GLU A 199 -8.51 11.95 37.68
CA GLU A 199 -9.13 12.44 36.43
C GLU A 199 -9.99 11.39 35.67
N GLY A 200 -10.73 10.54 36.43
CA GLY A 200 -11.56 9.50 35.80
C GLY A 200 -10.79 8.26 35.32
N ARG A 201 -9.49 8.18 35.56
CA ARG A 201 -8.62 7.06 35.17
C ARG A 201 -8.09 6.30 36.38
N ILE A 202 -7.85 5.00 36.18
CA ILE A 202 -7.32 4.11 37.22
C ILE A 202 -6.16 3.29 36.68
N ASP A 203 -5.11 3.13 37.48
CA ASP A 203 -4.04 2.19 37.17
C ASP A 203 -4.60 0.75 37.19
N ALA A 204 -4.51 0.05 36.07
CA ALA A 204 -4.95 -1.32 35.96
C ALA A 204 -4.26 -2.26 36.98
N ALA A 205 -3.01 -1.96 37.37
CA ALA A 205 -2.29 -2.70 38.40
C ALA A 205 -2.93 -2.54 39.80
N ALA A 206 -3.58 -1.40 40.07
CA ALA A 206 -4.32 -1.20 41.31
C ALA A 206 -5.56 -2.11 41.45
N LEU A 207 -6.03 -2.70 40.37
CA LEU A 207 -7.16 -3.64 40.32
C LEU A 207 -6.68 -5.11 40.33
N ALA A 208 -5.39 -5.38 40.34
CA ALA A 208 -4.83 -6.72 40.16
C ALA A 208 -5.21 -7.71 41.27
N GLU A 209 -5.45 -7.23 42.50
CA GLU A 209 -5.82 -8.07 43.64
C GLU A 209 -7.33 -8.37 43.73
N GLN A 210 -8.14 -7.69 42.93
CA GLN A 210 -9.58 -7.90 42.89
C GLN A 210 -9.96 -9.06 41.97
N PRO A 211 -11.13 -9.70 42.16
CA PRO A 211 -11.66 -10.63 41.18
C PRO A 211 -11.91 -9.92 39.85
N TRP A 212 -11.50 -10.54 38.74
CA TRP A 212 -11.79 -10.07 37.42
C TRP A 212 -12.89 -10.87 36.75
N ILE A 213 -13.68 -10.20 35.92
CA ILE A 213 -14.78 -10.80 35.19
C ILE A 213 -14.38 -10.79 33.71
N SER A 214 -14.09 -11.96 33.20
CA SER A 214 -13.60 -12.17 31.83
C SER A 214 -14.54 -13.08 31.03
N GLY A 215 -14.42 -13.08 29.73
CA GLY A 215 -15.18 -13.94 28.83
C GLY A 215 -15.30 -13.33 27.42
N PRO A 216 -15.97 -14.02 26.50
CA PRO A 216 -16.19 -13.50 25.15
C PRO A 216 -16.76 -12.08 25.17
N GLY A 217 -16.16 -11.19 24.39
CA GLY A 217 -16.56 -9.79 24.28
C GLY A 217 -16.10 -8.87 25.42
N THR A 218 -15.37 -9.36 26.43
CA THR A 218 -14.67 -8.54 27.42
C THR A 218 -13.19 -8.40 27.07
N CYS A 219 -12.54 -7.38 27.63
CA CYS A 219 -11.11 -7.13 27.42
C CYS A 219 -10.25 -7.66 28.58
N GLY A 220 -10.85 -8.38 29.56
CA GLY A 220 -10.16 -8.82 30.78
C GLY A 220 -8.93 -9.67 30.51
N ASP A 221 -9.02 -10.63 29.60
CA ASP A 221 -7.90 -11.51 29.24
C ASP A 221 -6.76 -10.76 28.55
N ALA A 222 -7.08 -9.79 27.69
CA ALA A 222 -6.11 -8.96 27.01
C ALA A 222 -5.38 -8.01 27.98
N VAL A 223 -6.11 -7.41 28.91
CA VAL A 223 -5.54 -6.58 30.00
C VAL A 223 -4.67 -7.44 30.92
N ALA A 224 -5.12 -8.65 31.27
CA ALA A 224 -4.36 -9.59 32.10
C ALA A 224 -3.03 -9.99 31.42
N ALA A 225 -3.05 -10.30 30.13
CA ALA A 225 -1.87 -10.66 29.36
C ALA A 225 -0.83 -9.52 29.35
N ARG A 226 -1.29 -8.27 29.14
CA ARG A 226 -0.39 -7.09 29.11
C ARG A 226 0.22 -6.78 30.48
N LEU A 227 -0.49 -7.08 31.57
CA LEU A 227 0.00 -6.87 32.95
C LEU A 227 0.80 -8.08 33.47
N GLY A 228 0.92 -9.16 32.71
CA GLY A 228 1.50 -10.41 33.18
C GLY A 228 0.73 -11.06 34.34
N ARG A 229 -0.58 -10.75 34.47
CA ARG A 229 -1.45 -11.26 35.52
C ARG A 229 -1.91 -12.69 35.19
N VAL A 230 -1.71 -13.61 36.12
CA VAL A 230 -2.27 -14.96 36.02
C VAL A 230 -3.68 -14.97 36.63
N ALA A 231 -4.61 -15.69 36.01
CA ALA A 231 -5.97 -15.82 36.50
C ALA A 231 -6.02 -16.24 37.99
N GLY A 232 -6.76 -15.50 38.78
CA GLY A 232 -6.92 -15.77 40.22
C GLY A 232 -8.06 -16.74 40.49
N ALA A 233 -7.98 -17.46 41.64
CA ALA A 233 -9.01 -18.41 42.06
C ALA A 233 -10.40 -17.81 42.30
N ARG A 234 -10.52 -16.48 42.32
CA ARG A 234 -11.77 -15.73 42.46
C ARG A 234 -12.26 -15.07 41.16
N ASP A 235 -11.54 -15.22 40.07
CA ASP A 235 -11.95 -14.67 38.78
C ASP A 235 -13.20 -15.40 38.26
N ILE A 236 -14.06 -14.64 37.60
CA ILE A 236 -15.36 -15.12 37.12
C ILE A 236 -15.35 -15.12 35.61
N THR A 237 -15.67 -16.25 35.00
CA THR A 237 -15.84 -16.36 33.52
C THR A 237 -17.32 -16.27 33.17
N VAL A 238 -17.65 -15.43 32.21
CA VAL A 238 -19.00 -15.21 31.69
C VAL A 238 -19.11 -15.51 30.22
N SER A 239 -20.29 -15.82 29.74
CA SER A 239 -20.54 -16.13 28.32
C SER A 239 -20.94 -14.91 27.48
N ARG A 240 -21.26 -13.77 28.13
CA ARG A 240 -21.72 -12.53 27.46
C ARG A 240 -21.24 -11.28 28.19
N PRO A 241 -20.92 -10.18 27.48
CA PRO A 241 -20.50 -8.91 28.10
C PRO A 241 -21.53 -8.34 29.05
N ALA A 242 -22.82 -8.41 28.73
CA ALA A 242 -23.91 -7.94 29.63
C ALA A 242 -23.90 -8.64 31.00
N ALA A 243 -23.51 -9.92 31.06
CA ALA A 243 -23.35 -10.62 32.33
C ALA A 243 -22.15 -10.09 33.13
N ALA A 244 -21.06 -9.70 32.44
CA ALA A 244 -19.92 -9.07 33.10
C ALA A 244 -20.31 -7.73 33.73
N VAL A 245 -21.04 -6.90 33.00
CA VAL A 245 -21.56 -5.61 33.50
C VAL A 245 -22.46 -5.82 34.72
N ALA A 246 -23.39 -6.78 34.64
CA ALA A 246 -24.29 -7.08 35.73
C ALA A 246 -23.54 -7.57 36.99
N LEU A 247 -22.57 -8.46 36.85
CA LEU A 247 -21.76 -8.94 37.98
C LEU A 247 -20.88 -7.85 38.57
N ALA A 248 -20.29 -6.99 37.74
CA ALA A 248 -19.51 -5.84 38.19
C ALA A 248 -20.42 -4.87 38.99
N ALA A 249 -21.65 -4.62 38.52
CA ALA A 249 -22.64 -3.77 39.21
C ALA A 249 -23.04 -4.30 40.60
N HIS A 250 -22.97 -5.62 40.78
CA HIS A 250 -23.24 -6.27 42.09
C HIS A 250 -21.96 -6.45 42.93
N GLY A 251 -20.85 -5.80 42.56
CA GLY A 251 -19.59 -5.81 43.31
C GLY A 251 -18.89 -7.18 43.33
N ARG A 252 -19.12 -8.02 42.31
CA ARG A 252 -18.52 -9.35 42.23
C ARG A 252 -17.11 -9.35 41.61
N GLY A 253 -16.65 -8.22 41.11
CA GLY A 253 -15.33 -8.03 40.53
C GLY A 253 -15.29 -6.85 39.57
N THR A 254 -14.17 -6.72 38.86
CA THR A 254 -13.97 -5.69 37.83
C THR A 254 -14.11 -6.33 36.43
N ALA A 255 -14.93 -5.72 35.57
CA ALA A 255 -15.04 -6.08 34.16
C ALA A 255 -14.32 -5.04 33.32
N PHE A 256 -13.63 -5.48 32.24
CA PHE A 256 -12.99 -4.62 31.27
C PHE A 256 -13.75 -4.75 29.94
N VAL A 257 -14.25 -3.64 29.43
CA VAL A 257 -15.06 -3.57 28.20
C VAL A 257 -14.58 -2.39 27.34
N VAL A 258 -14.95 -2.35 26.07
CA VAL A 258 -14.74 -1.16 25.22
C VAL A 258 -15.93 -0.21 25.32
N GLU A 259 -15.73 1.05 24.93
CA GLU A 259 -16.76 2.09 25.00
C GLU A 259 -18.03 1.71 24.25
N SER A 260 -17.94 1.21 23.03
CA SER A 260 -19.09 0.80 22.21
C SER A 260 -19.94 -0.30 22.86
N ALA A 261 -19.36 -1.15 23.70
CA ALA A 261 -20.09 -2.18 24.44
C ALA A 261 -21.03 -1.59 25.52
N LEU A 262 -20.88 -0.31 25.82
CA LEU A 262 -21.72 0.42 26.79
C LEU A 262 -22.83 1.25 26.12
N GLU A 263 -22.86 1.33 24.81
CA GLU A 263 -23.88 2.06 24.08
C GLU A 263 -25.26 1.47 24.33
N GLY A 264 -26.18 2.31 24.80
CA GLY A 264 -27.54 1.87 25.17
C GLY A 264 -27.64 1.04 26.45
N VAL A 265 -26.56 0.85 27.22
CA VAL A 265 -26.55 0.11 28.49
C VAL A 265 -26.79 1.07 29.65
N ASP A 266 -27.89 0.85 30.41
CA ASP A 266 -28.18 1.61 31.61
C ASP A 266 -27.33 1.11 32.78
N LEU A 267 -26.25 1.85 33.11
CA LEU A 267 -25.32 1.46 34.16
C LEU A 267 -25.86 1.86 35.52
N PRO A 268 -25.96 0.92 36.51
CA PRO A 268 -26.40 1.24 37.89
C PRO A 268 -25.54 2.32 38.55
N GLY A 269 -26.16 3.16 39.41
CA GLY A 269 -25.46 4.26 40.07
C GLY A 269 -24.27 3.89 40.94
N SER A 270 -24.21 2.62 41.39
CA SER A 270 -23.10 2.05 42.15
C SER A 270 -21.88 1.66 41.34
N LEU A 271 -22.00 1.54 40.00
CA LEU A 271 -20.93 1.12 39.14
C LEU A 271 -20.13 2.33 38.60
N ARG A 272 -18.81 2.28 38.71
CA ARG A 272 -17.89 3.29 38.19
C ARG A 272 -17.34 2.79 36.84
N ALA A 273 -17.39 3.62 35.82
CA ALA A 273 -16.68 3.42 34.55
C ALA A 273 -15.40 4.30 34.58
N LEU A 274 -14.25 3.71 34.49
CA LEU A 274 -12.96 4.38 34.62
C LEU A 274 -12.07 4.00 33.42
N GLY A 275 -11.47 5.00 32.76
CA GLY A 275 -10.40 4.76 31.80
C GLY A 275 -9.18 4.13 32.48
N LEU A 276 -8.34 3.45 31.72
CA LEU A 276 -7.09 2.88 32.25
C LEU A 276 -5.94 3.90 32.16
N ALA A 277 -4.99 3.81 33.08
CA ALA A 277 -3.76 4.58 33.06
C ALA A 277 -2.57 3.61 33.18
N PRO A 278 -1.68 3.49 32.19
CA PRO A 278 -1.80 4.12 30.86
C PRO A 278 -3.01 3.64 30.09
N ALA A 279 -3.49 4.45 29.13
CA ALA A 279 -4.65 4.10 28.32
C ALA A 279 -4.37 2.81 27.52
N MET A 280 -5.37 1.94 27.47
CA MET A 280 -5.31 0.73 26.63
C MET A 280 -6.42 0.80 25.60
N ARG A 281 -6.09 0.57 24.33
CA ARG A 281 -7.05 0.61 23.22
C ARG A 281 -7.14 -0.75 22.55
N ARG A 282 -8.34 -1.13 22.16
CA ARG A 282 -8.63 -2.33 21.36
C ARG A 282 -8.88 -1.92 19.91
N ARG A 283 -8.18 -2.54 18.97
CA ARG A 283 -8.34 -2.30 17.54
C ARG A 283 -9.44 -3.19 16.98
N THR A 284 -10.21 -2.68 16.03
CA THR A 284 -11.16 -3.45 15.23
C THR A 284 -10.72 -3.43 13.78
N THR A 285 -10.73 -4.59 13.13
CA THR A 285 -10.29 -4.77 11.74
C THR A 285 -11.36 -5.48 10.92
N ALA A 286 -11.47 -5.14 9.64
CA ALA A 286 -12.16 -5.94 8.65
C ALA A 286 -11.19 -6.92 7.98
N ALA A 287 -11.64 -8.14 7.69
CA ALA A 287 -10.85 -9.16 6.99
C ALA A 287 -11.69 -9.80 5.89
N THR A 288 -11.11 -9.97 4.70
CA THR A 288 -11.73 -10.63 3.54
C THR A 288 -10.69 -11.44 2.79
N LEU A 289 -11.12 -12.38 1.92
CA LEU A 289 -10.19 -13.00 0.98
C LEU A 289 -9.68 -11.94 -0.01
N VAL A 290 -8.41 -12.03 -0.39
CA VAL A 290 -7.78 -11.06 -1.32
C VAL A 290 -8.60 -10.95 -2.61
N GLU A 291 -9.02 -12.08 -3.16
CA GLU A 291 -9.80 -12.16 -4.40
C GLU A 291 -11.25 -11.66 -4.21
N ALA A 292 -11.82 -11.83 -3.02
CA ALA A 292 -13.17 -11.36 -2.71
C ALA A 292 -13.23 -9.83 -2.52
N ALA A 293 -12.13 -9.20 -2.15
CA ALA A 293 -12.07 -7.75 -1.98
C ALA A 293 -12.39 -6.97 -3.27
N GLN A 294 -12.18 -7.58 -4.43
CA GLN A 294 -12.49 -7.00 -5.74
C GLN A 294 -13.95 -7.17 -6.15
N ILE A 295 -14.73 -7.99 -5.45
CA ILE A 295 -16.17 -8.13 -5.73
C ILE A 295 -16.86 -6.82 -5.38
N PRO A 296 -17.57 -6.16 -6.32
CA PRO A 296 -18.09 -4.80 -6.11
C PRO A 296 -18.95 -4.62 -4.85
N GLY A 297 -19.75 -5.63 -4.49
CA GLY A 297 -20.53 -5.62 -3.25
C GLY A 297 -19.67 -5.72 -1.99
N VAL A 298 -18.59 -6.52 -2.04
CA VAL A 298 -17.62 -6.67 -0.95
C VAL A 298 -16.80 -5.39 -0.80
N ALA A 299 -16.31 -4.84 -1.90
CA ALA A 299 -15.60 -3.56 -1.91
C ALA A 299 -16.46 -2.41 -1.36
N ALA A 300 -17.75 -2.36 -1.73
CA ALA A 300 -18.70 -1.40 -1.16
C ALA A 300 -18.92 -1.61 0.35
N ALA A 301 -18.97 -2.86 0.82
CA ALA A 301 -19.10 -3.18 2.23
C ALA A 301 -17.87 -2.75 3.03
N LEU A 302 -16.65 -2.99 2.49
CA LEU A 302 -15.40 -2.57 3.12
C LEU A 302 -15.31 -1.04 3.24
N ARG A 303 -15.68 -0.29 2.18
CA ARG A 303 -15.74 1.18 2.22
C ARG A 303 -16.72 1.70 3.28
N VAL A 304 -17.91 1.13 3.35
CA VAL A 304 -18.90 1.55 4.35
C VAL A 304 -18.45 1.23 5.76
N LEU A 305 -17.78 0.08 5.96
CA LEU A 305 -17.21 -0.30 7.26
C LEU A 305 -16.04 0.61 7.66
N ALA A 306 -15.17 0.97 6.72
CA ALA A 306 -14.06 1.90 6.96
C ALA A 306 -14.54 3.31 7.31
N ALA A 307 -15.63 3.76 6.69
CA ALA A 307 -16.25 5.06 6.97
C ALA A 307 -17.13 5.05 8.24
N HIS A 308 -17.34 3.90 8.88
CA HIS A 308 -18.17 3.77 10.08
C HIS A 308 -17.30 3.83 11.33
N GLN A 309 -17.28 5.00 11.97
CA GLN A 309 -16.74 5.12 13.33
C GLN A 309 -17.90 5.03 14.34
N PRO A 310 -17.89 4.11 15.32
CA PRO A 310 -18.82 4.17 16.41
C PRO A 310 -18.58 5.47 17.17
N SER A 311 -19.65 6.23 17.42
CA SER A 311 -19.57 7.52 18.13
C SER A 311 -18.73 7.38 19.40
N PRO A 312 -17.65 8.15 19.58
CA PRO A 312 -16.89 8.13 20.82
C PRO A 312 -17.78 8.68 21.93
N VAL A 313 -18.34 7.80 22.71
CA VAL A 313 -19.00 8.19 23.95
C VAL A 313 -17.92 8.33 25.00
N GLY A 314 -17.24 9.45 25.03
CA GLY A 314 -16.18 9.71 26.03
C GLY A 314 -16.70 9.43 27.43
N VAL A 315 -15.83 8.95 28.32
CA VAL A 315 -16.17 8.67 29.74
C VAL A 315 -16.91 9.85 30.37
N GLU A 316 -16.60 11.09 29.99
CA GLU A 316 -17.32 12.29 30.43
C GLU A 316 -18.74 12.39 29.86
N ALA A 317 -19.00 11.97 28.64
CA ALA A 317 -20.33 11.97 28.04
C ALA A 317 -21.24 10.91 28.69
N ILE A 318 -20.69 9.76 29.08
CA ILE A 318 -21.40 8.73 29.89
C ILE A 318 -21.76 9.31 31.26
N LEU A 319 -20.87 10.08 31.89
CA LEU A 319 -21.10 10.76 33.15
C LEU A 319 -22.07 11.93 33.03
N ASP A 320 -22.04 12.69 31.92
CA ASP A 320 -22.97 13.83 31.69
C ASP A 320 -24.38 13.38 31.26
N ALA A 321 -24.51 12.29 30.51
CA ALA A 321 -25.81 11.67 30.23
C ALA A 321 -26.51 11.26 31.56
N ARG A 322 -25.77 10.83 32.58
CA ARG A 322 -26.29 10.58 33.94
C ARG A 322 -26.80 11.83 34.63
N ARG A 323 -26.15 12.96 34.52
CA ARG A 323 -26.61 14.23 35.09
C ARG A 323 -27.91 14.74 34.46
N ARG A 324 -28.12 14.46 33.16
CA ARG A 324 -29.32 14.88 32.43
C ARG A 324 -30.52 13.95 32.62
N THR A 325 -30.30 12.64 32.79
CA THR A 325 -31.39 11.66 32.99
C THR A 325 -32.04 11.78 34.39
N THR A 326 -31.28 12.21 35.40
CA THR A 326 -31.82 12.48 36.75
C THR A 326 -32.68 13.74 36.79
N ALA A 327 -32.46 14.71 35.88
CA ALA A 327 -33.22 15.94 35.77
C ALA A 327 -34.50 15.82 34.90
N HIS A 328 -34.55 14.79 34.02
CA HIS A 328 -35.65 14.66 33.03
C HIS A 328 -36.78 13.70 33.42
N ARG A 329 -36.67 12.93 34.51
CA ARG A 329 -37.75 12.08 35.02
C ARG A 329 -38.89 12.84 35.70
N ALA A 330 -38.82 14.19 35.77
CA ALA A 330 -39.84 15.03 36.40
C ALA A 330 -40.86 15.67 35.44
N ARG A 331 -40.76 15.50 34.13
CA ARG A 331 -41.72 16.05 33.16
C ARG A 331 -41.76 15.17 31.91
N PHE A 332 -42.84 14.37 31.76
CA PHE A 332 -43.61 14.22 30.52
C PHE A 332 -44.68 13.11 30.66
N ALA A 333 -45.94 13.53 30.54
CA ALA A 333 -47.08 12.67 30.25
C ALA A 333 -47.34 12.65 28.73
N PRO A 334 -48.04 11.63 28.19
CA PRO A 334 -48.00 11.30 26.76
C PRO A 334 -48.97 12.15 25.92
N LEU A 335 -48.53 12.48 24.68
CA LEU A 335 -49.42 13.03 23.61
C LEU A 335 -49.38 12.09 22.40
N GLY A 336 -50.57 11.85 21.88
CA GLY A 336 -50.88 10.88 20.85
C GLY A 336 -50.56 11.34 19.39
N PRO A 337 -50.94 10.58 18.35
CA PRO A 337 -50.34 10.60 17.01
C PRO A 337 -51.06 11.57 16.05
N THR A 338 -50.31 12.22 15.13
CA THR A 338 -50.87 12.91 13.96
C THR A 338 -50.04 12.70 12.70
N HIS A 339 -50.71 12.07 11.76
CA HIS A 339 -50.75 12.27 10.29
C HIS A 339 -49.45 12.38 9.47
N LEU A 340 -49.31 11.37 8.59
CA LEU A 340 -48.56 11.35 7.33
C LEU A 340 -49.36 12.13 6.24
N GLU A 341 -48.68 12.96 5.48
CA GLU A 341 -49.16 13.39 4.16
C GLU A 341 -48.16 12.97 3.08
N GLU A 342 -48.71 12.26 2.10
CA GLU A 342 -48.06 11.84 0.84
C GLU A 342 -47.94 13.05 -0.11
N ASN A 343 -46.82 13.14 -0.81
CA ASN A 343 -46.75 13.92 -2.04
C ASN A 343 -46.03 13.12 -3.14
N THR A 344 -46.82 12.59 -4.02
CA THR A 344 -46.46 12.05 -5.33
C THR A 344 -46.22 13.17 -6.33
N MET A 345 -45.13 13.12 -7.08
CA MET A 345 -45.03 13.85 -8.34
C MET A 345 -44.43 13.04 -9.47
N ALA A 346 -45.08 13.16 -10.61
CA ALA A 346 -45.10 12.28 -11.74
C ALA A 346 -43.88 12.45 -12.70
N LEU A 347 -43.53 11.31 -13.30
CA LEU A 347 -42.66 11.18 -14.47
C LEU A 347 -43.37 11.68 -15.74
N THR A 348 -42.66 12.43 -16.58
CA THR A 348 -42.97 12.55 -17.98
C THR A 348 -41.80 12.08 -18.86
N SER A 349 -42.12 11.11 -19.68
CA SER A 349 -41.32 10.56 -20.74
C SER A 349 -41.24 11.47 -21.97
N GLY A 350 -40.04 11.50 -22.58
CA GLY A 350 -39.87 12.14 -23.91
C GLY A 350 -38.89 11.34 -24.76
N THR A 351 -39.47 10.69 -25.76
CA THR A 351 -38.83 9.92 -26.85
C THR A 351 -38.45 10.83 -28.01
N VAL A 352 -37.30 10.63 -28.70
CA VAL A 352 -37.07 10.87 -30.14
C VAL A 352 -35.71 10.22 -30.50
N ALA A 353 -35.63 9.23 -31.19
CA ALA A 353 -35.59 8.72 -32.59
C ALA A 353 -34.40 9.19 -33.48
N ARG A 354 -33.56 8.20 -33.78
CA ARG A 354 -32.84 7.85 -35.04
C ARG A 354 -32.64 8.88 -36.15
N THR A 355 -31.43 8.90 -36.72
CA THR A 355 -31.22 8.49 -38.13
C THR A 355 -29.74 8.22 -38.47
N ALA A 356 -29.48 7.20 -39.25
CA ALA A 356 -28.21 6.76 -39.82
C ALA A 356 -27.97 7.39 -41.22
N ALA A 357 -26.71 7.36 -41.68
CA ALA A 357 -26.31 7.01 -43.06
C ALA A 357 -24.79 7.17 -43.28
N VAL A 358 -24.18 6.14 -43.51
CA VAL A 358 -23.23 5.57 -44.49
C VAL A 358 -22.74 6.52 -45.59
N THR A 359 -21.43 6.60 -45.87
CA THR A 359 -20.83 6.35 -47.19
C THR A 359 -19.33 6.04 -47.17
N VAL A 360 -18.97 5.03 -47.98
CA VAL A 360 -17.66 4.44 -48.27
C VAL A 360 -17.03 5.09 -49.53
N ALA A 361 -15.70 5.21 -49.58
CA ALA A 361 -14.82 5.01 -50.77
C ALA A 361 -13.41 5.48 -50.34
N GLY A 362 -12.32 4.77 -50.37
CA GLY A 362 -11.81 3.85 -51.35
C GLY A 362 -10.74 4.51 -52.23
N ALA A 363 -9.43 4.30 -51.94
CA ALA A 363 -8.41 4.29 -52.97
C ALA A 363 -7.09 3.66 -52.45
N LEU A 364 -6.73 2.56 -53.07
CA LEU A 364 -5.38 1.95 -53.06
C LEU A 364 -4.41 2.79 -53.92
N ALA A 365 -3.15 2.86 -53.46
CA ALA A 365 -2.02 2.99 -54.36
C ALA A 365 -0.77 2.26 -53.80
N LEU A 366 -0.17 1.49 -54.69
CA LEU A 366 0.94 0.56 -54.52
C LEU A 366 2.32 1.25 -54.53
N ALA A 367 3.23 0.54 -53.85
CA ALA A 367 4.59 0.22 -54.29
C ALA A 367 5.78 1.01 -53.76
N GLY A 368 6.74 0.23 -53.26
CA GLY A 368 8.12 0.56 -53.27
C GLY A 368 8.96 -0.14 -52.20
N CYS A 369 9.47 -1.35 -52.53
CA CYS A 369 10.55 -1.99 -51.78
C CYS A 369 11.82 -1.15 -51.86
N THR A 370 12.42 -0.80 -50.70
CA THR A 370 13.85 -0.53 -50.59
C THR A 370 14.37 -1.10 -49.27
N ALA A 371 15.59 -1.60 -49.31
CA ALA A 371 16.29 -2.35 -48.28
C ALA A 371 16.53 -1.59 -46.99
N PRO A 372 16.82 -2.30 -45.86
CA PRO A 372 16.92 -1.66 -44.56
C PRO A 372 18.16 -0.80 -44.44
N ALA A 373 17.97 0.46 -44.07
CA ALA A 373 19.01 1.33 -43.56
C ALA A 373 19.18 1.04 -42.05
N GLU A 374 20.42 0.97 -41.63
CA GLU A 374 20.80 0.94 -40.21
C GLU A 374 20.15 2.14 -39.51
N ASN A 375 19.30 1.85 -38.53
CA ASN A 375 18.72 2.87 -37.66
C ASN A 375 19.75 3.23 -36.59
N GLU A 376 20.34 4.41 -36.73
CA GLU A 376 20.82 5.15 -35.55
C GLU A 376 19.63 5.41 -34.63
N PRO A 377 19.78 5.34 -33.30
CA PRO A 377 18.71 5.71 -32.40
C PRO A 377 18.42 7.20 -32.55
N THR A 378 17.35 7.50 -33.24
CA THR A 378 16.81 8.85 -33.32
C THR A 378 16.15 9.10 -31.94
N ALA A 379 16.64 10.07 -31.21
CA ALA A 379 15.91 10.65 -30.08
C ALA A 379 14.46 10.90 -30.54
N ALA A 380 13.51 10.44 -29.74
CA ALA A 380 12.09 10.62 -29.99
C ALA A 380 11.85 12.11 -30.31
N PRO A 381 11.12 12.47 -31.37
CA PRO A 381 10.82 13.86 -31.66
C PRO A 381 10.02 14.39 -30.44
N THR A 382 10.61 15.29 -29.69
CA THR A 382 9.86 16.13 -28.73
C THR A 382 8.81 16.85 -29.57
N VAL A 383 7.56 16.41 -29.45
CA VAL A 383 6.42 17.14 -30.00
C VAL A 383 6.46 18.49 -29.32
N ALA A 384 6.69 19.56 -30.05
CA ALA A 384 6.64 20.89 -29.50
C ALA A 384 5.23 21.10 -28.96
N ILE A 385 5.09 20.99 -27.65
CA ILE A 385 3.88 21.40 -26.92
C ILE A 385 3.72 22.88 -27.27
N GLY A 386 2.51 23.31 -27.62
CA GLY A 386 2.24 24.71 -28.02
C GLY A 386 2.73 25.67 -26.94
N THR A 387 2.81 26.94 -27.30
CA THR A 387 3.24 27.98 -26.35
C THR A 387 2.17 28.19 -25.28
N ASP A 388 2.61 28.53 -24.07
CA ASP A 388 1.73 28.96 -23.00
C ASP A 388 0.83 30.12 -23.44
N THR A 389 -0.49 29.91 -23.37
CA THR A 389 -1.48 30.96 -23.70
C THR A 389 -1.66 32.00 -22.61
N GLY A 390 -1.16 31.72 -21.39
CA GLY A 390 -1.38 32.55 -20.21
C GLY A 390 -2.81 32.42 -19.65
N GLU A 391 -3.65 31.53 -20.17
CA GLU A 391 -5.03 31.33 -19.68
C GLU A 391 -5.03 30.46 -18.43
N GLU A 392 -5.93 30.79 -17.47
CA GLU A 392 -6.18 29.92 -16.33
C GLU A 392 -6.94 28.66 -16.76
N ILE A 393 -6.71 27.58 -16.04
CA ILE A 393 -7.38 26.28 -16.21
C ILE A 393 -8.35 26.10 -15.05
N ASP A 394 -9.63 25.95 -15.33
CA ASP A 394 -10.63 25.85 -14.26
C ASP A 394 -10.47 24.56 -13.46
N SER A 395 -10.25 23.41 -14.12
CA SER A 395 -10.00 22.13 -13.43
C SER A 395 -9.25 21.15 -14.32
N ILE A 396 -8.55 20.21 -13.67
CA ILE A 396 -7.95 19.02 -14.30
C ILE A 396 -8.31 17.77 -13.50
N THR A 397 -8.42 16.65 -14.20
CA THR A 397 -8.55 15.32 -13.60
C THR A 397 -7.32 14.48 -13.88
N VAL A 398 -6.74 13.89 -12.86
CA VAL A 398 -5.52 13.09 -12.92
C VAL A 398 -5.83 11.66 -12.50
N ALA A 399 -5.38 10.66 -13.26
CA ALA A 399 -5.49 9.25 -12.89
C ALA A 399 -4.19 8.74 -12.28
N LEU A 400 -4.24 8.32 -11.01
CA LEU A 400 -3.13 7.71 -10.27
C LEU A 400 -3.24 6.18 -10.33
N PRO A 401 -2.14 5.43 -10.59
CA PRO A 401 -2.19 3.96 -10.79
C PRO A 401 -2.23 3.14 -9.49
N GLY A 402 -2.73 3.68 -8.41
CA GLY A 402 -2.79 3.02 -7.10
C GLY A 402 -3.96 3.50 -6.29
N SER A 403 -3.89 3.28 -4.98
CA SER A 403 -4.85 3.83 -4.01
C SER A 403 -4.09 4.30 -2.78
N LEU A 404 -4.59 5.33 -2.13
CA LEU A 404 -4.06 5.85 -0.87
C LEU A 404 -5.11 5.67 0.24
N SER A 405 -4.68 5.23 1.39
CA SER A 405 -5.49 5.13 2.61
C SER A 405 -5.28 6.33 3.54
N SER A 406 -4.18 7.05 3.37
CA SER A 406 -3.82 8.27 4.11
C SER A 406 -3.09 9.23 3.18
N LEU A 407 -3.29 10.53 3.38
CA LEU A 407 -2.51 11.58 2.72
C LEU A 407 -1.24 11.94 3.51
N TYR A 408 -1.09 11.46 4.75
CA TYR A 408 0.12 11.70 5.54
C TYR A 408 1.22 10.73 5.11
N VAL A 409 2.28 11.25 4.49
CA VAL A 409 3.39 10.47 3.93
C VAL A 409 4.09 9.62 5.00
N GLY A 410 4.18 10.11 6.23
CA GLY A 410 4.76 9.34 7.35
C GLY A 410 4.02 8.04 7.66
N ALA A 411 2.69 8.01 7.50
CA ALA A 411 1.85 6.85 7.78
C ALA A 411 1.78 5.86 6.60
N GLU A 412 1.83 6.36 5.37
CA GLU A 412 1.74 5.56 4.14
C GLU A 412 2.81 6.02 3.16
N SER A 413 3.96 5.34 3.17
CA SER A 413 5.07 5.62 2.27
C SER A 413 4.87 4.99 0.89
N GLY A 414 5.48 5.60 -0.10
CA GLY A 414 5.49 5.14 -1.48
C GLY A 414 5.38 6.31 -2.45
N ILE A 415 5.99 6.18 -3.62
CA ILE A 415 6.13 7.28 -4.60
C ILE A 415 4.78 7.94 -4.96
N LEU A 416 3.69 7.18 -4.98
CA LEU A 416 2.37 7.73 -5.30
C LEU A 416 1.86 8.72 -4.25
N ASN A 417 2.22 8.51 -2.97
CA ASN A 417 1.86 9.45 -1.91
C ASN A 417 2.67 10.75 -2.04
N TYR A 418 3.93 10.65 -2.43
CA TYR A 418 4.76 11.82 -2.73
C TYR A 418 4.15 12.69 -3.83
N TYR A 419 3.65 12.10 -4.93
CA TYR A 419 2.99 12.82 -6.03
C TYR A 419 1.73 13.59 -5.59
N VAL A 420 1.06 13.09 -4.55
CA VAL A 420 -0.15 13.70 -4.00
C VAL A 420 0.19 14.75 -2.92
N ALA A 421 1.10 14.41 -2.01
CA ALA A 421 1.45 15.28 -0.88
C ALA A 421 2.18 16.56 -1.34
N SER A 422 3.06 16.47 -2.36
CA SER A 422 3.78 17.62 -2.92
C SER A 422 2.88 18.68 -3.55
N VAL A 423 1.60 18.38 -3.81
CA VAL A 423 0.61 19.37 -4.26
C VAL A 423 0.23 20.34 -3.15
N ALA A 424 0.13 19.84 -1.90
CA ALA A 424 -0.40 20.60 -0.75
C ALA A 424 0.66 21.01 0.27
N GLN A 425 1.81 20.31 0.31
CA GLN A 425 2.84 20.51 1.34
C GLN A 425 4.16 20.94 0.71
N GLU A 426 4.95 21.68 1.46
CA GLU A 426 6.29 22.12 1.10
C GLU A 426 7.31 21.65 2.14
N GLY A 427 8.57 21.51 1.69
CA GLY A 427 9.74 21.34 2.55
C GLY A 427 10.40 22.68 2.91
N LEU A 428 11.55 22.60 3.56
CA LEU A 428 12.40 23.78 3.77
C LEU A 428 13.01 24.24 2.45
N VAL A 429 13.36 23.28 1.59
CA VAL A 429 13.85 23.50 0.23
C VAL A 429 12.95 22.76 -0.78
N ALA A 430 13.02 23.14 -2.02
CA ALA A 430 12.38 22.45 -3.15
C ALA A 430 13.43 21.87 -4.08
N VAL A 431 13.01 20.97 -4.99
CA VAL A 431 13.85 20.40 -6.05
C VAL A 431 13.29 20.87 -7.38
N ASP A 432 14.14 21.41 -8.27
CA ASP A 432 13.75 21.80 -9.62
C ASP A 432 13.84 20.62 -10.61
N SER A 433 13.51 20.86 -11.88
CA SER A 433 13.52 19.85 -12.94
C SER A 433 14.89 19.22 -13.22
N THR A 434 15.97 19.81 -12.72
CA THR A 434 17.35 19.31 -12.90
C THR A 434 17.85 18.55 -11.64
N GLY A 435 17.07 18.51 -10.56
CA GLY A 435 17.49 17.97 -9.28
C GLY A 435 18.21 18.99 -8.39
N ALA A 436 18.35 20.25 -8.81
CA ALA A 436 18.99 21.27 -8.03
C ALA A 436 18.05 21.80 -6.92
N LEU A 437 18.63 22.05 -5.73
CA LEU A 437 17.88 22.57 -4.60
C LEU A 437 17.56 24.06 -4.79
N GLN A 438 16.33 24.44 -4.52
CA GLN A 438 15.78 25.78 -4.59
C GLN A 438 15.21 26.21 -3.25
N PRO A 439 15.20 27.51 -2.92
CA PRO A 439 14.48 28.02 -1.75
C PRO A 439 12.98 27.67 -1.80
N ALA A 440 12.43 27.25 -0.64
CA ALA A 440 10.99 27.03 -0.45
C ALA A 440 10.52 27.74 0.83
N LEU A 441 10.15 27.04 1.90
CA LEU A 441 9.84 27.67 3.19
C LEU A 441 11.05 28.33 3.85
N ALA A 442 12.27 27.86 3.55
CA ALA A 442 13.49 28.57 3.85
C ALA A 442 13.87 29.48 2.68
N GLU A 443 14.11 30.78 2.94
CA GLU A 443 14.64 31.70 1.93
C GLU A 443 16.09 31.39 1.59
N SER A 444 16.85 30.89 2.58
CA SER A 444 18.25 30.50 2.45
C SER A 444 18.62 29.44 3.48
N TRP A 445 19.70 28.73 3.21
CA TRP A 445 20.32 27.83 4.17
C TRP A 445 21.83 27.85 4.03
N GLU A 446 22.53 27.56 5.12
CA GLU A 446 23.99 27.49 5.18
C GLU A 446 24.43 26.24 5.96
N GLN A 447 25.36 25.49 5.42
CA GLN A 447 26.11 24.51 6.18
C GLN A 447 27.29 25.19 6.88
N THR A 448 27.14 25.48 8.18
CA THR A 448 28.11 26.27 8.97
C THR A 448 29.37 25.48 9.37
N ASP A 449 29.24 24.16 9.45
CA ASP A 449 30.34 23.20 9.62
C ASP A 449 29.95 21.84 8.99
N ASP A 450 30.72 20.79 9.20
CA ASP A 450 30.51 19.50 8.53
C ASP A 450 29.22 18.79 8.94
N VAL A 451 28.59 19.16 10.05
CA VAL A 451 27.39 18.50 10.61
C VAL A 451 26.28 19.47 10.98
N THR A 452 26.44 20.77 10.75
CA THR A 452 25.48 21.81 11.19
C THR A 452 24.91 22.56 10.00
N TYR A 453 23.59 22.56 9.86
CA TYR A 453 22.83 23.32 8.88
C TYR A 453 21.94 24.33 9.57
N VAL A 454 21.92 25.58 9.06
CA VAL A 454 21.06 26.66 9.52
C VAL A 454 20.11 27.05 8.37
N TYR A 455 18.82 27.08 8.64
CA TYR A 455 17.77 27.43 7.68
C TYR A 455 17.09 28.71 8.15
N GLU A 456 17.07 29.76 7.30
CA GLU A 456 16.36 31.02 7.51
C GLU A 456 14.97 30.92 6.88
N LEU A 457 13.92 30.92 7.68
CA LEU A 457 12.54 30.78 7.20
C LEU A 457 11.99 32.10 6.67
N ARG A 458 11.12 32.00 5.67
CA ARG A 458 10.36 33.14 5.14
C ARG A 458 9.45 33.74 6.19
N GLU A 459 9.45 35.08 6.32
CA GLU A 459 8.55 35.78 7.23
C GLU A 459 7.09 35.82 6.73
N ASP A 460 6.86 35.64 5.41
CA ASP A 460 5.54 35.70 4.75
C ASP A 460 4.88 34.33 4.54
N ALA A 461 5.55 33.21 4.90
CA ALA A 461 5.01 31.88 4.78
C ALA A 461 3.81 31.67 5.72
N GLN A 462 2.73 31.11 5.17
CA GLN A 462 1.49 30.80 5.88
C GLN A 462 1.00 29.39 5.54
N PHE A 463 0.38 28.73 6.51
CA PHE A 463 -0.45 27.56 6.22
C PHE A 463 -1.70 27.98 5.42
N GLN A 464 -2.35 27.02 4.79
CA GLN A 464 -3.51 27.27 3.93
C GLN A 464 -4.74 27.87 4.67
N ASP A 465 -4.77 27.78 6.00
CA ASP A 465 -5.77 28.43 6.85
C ASP A 465 -5.42 29.90 7.19
N GLY A 466 -4.28 30.40 6.73
CA GLY A 466 -3.76 31.74 6.95
C GLY A 466 -2.99 31.93 8.24
N THR A 467 -2.73 30.88 9.02
CA THR A 467 -1.83 30.96 10.19
C THR A 467 -0.36 31.00 9.73
N PRO A 468 0.50 31.80 10.37
CA PRO A 468 1.92 31.89 9.98
C PRO A 468 2.66 30.58 10.27
N VAL A 469 3.62 30.23 9.41
CA VAL A 469 4.58 29.14 9.66
C VAL A 469 5.63 29.63 10.65
N THR A 470 5.93 28.83 11.67
CA THR A 470 6.92 29.15 12.69
C THR A 470 8.06 28.14 12.72
N ALA A 471 9.22 28.53 13.30
CA ALA A 471 10.31 27.59 13.53
C ALA A 471 9.89 26.41 14.43
N GLU A 472 8.92 26.60 15.34
CA GLU A 472 8.38 25.51 16.16
C GLU A 472 7.57 24.49 15.34
N ASP A 473 6.86 24.90 14.28
CA ASP A 473 6.15 24.00 13.38
C ASP A 473 7.14 23.14 12.57
N VAL A 474 8.25 23.74 12.14
CA VAL A 474 9.34 23.04 11.44
C VAL A 474 9.98 21.99 12.36
N VAL A 475 10.38 22.39 13.56
CA VAL A 475 10.97 21.47 14.57
C VAL A 475 10.01 20.32 14.84
N PHE A 476 8.73 20.62 15.07
CA PHE A 476 7.70 19.61 15.28
C PHE A 476 7.57 18.65 14.10
N SER A 477 7.50 19.15 12.87
CA SER A 477 7.33 18.33 11.67
C SER A 477 8.52 17.40 11.44
N LEU A 478 9.75 17.89 11.64
CA LEU A 478 10.96 17.07 11.49
C LEU A 478 11.12 16.06 12.65
N ASP A 479 10.73 16.42 13.88
CA ASP A 479 10.70 15.46 15.00
C ASP A 479 9.67 14.35 14.77
N MET A 480 8.52 14.67 14.16
CA MET A 480 7.53 13.67 13.76
C MET A 480 8.03 12.78 12.62
N ALA A 481 8.75 13.35 11.63
CA ALA A 481 9.31 12.60 10.51
C ALA A 481 10.37 11.58 10.95
N ARG A 482 11.17 11.90 11.99
CA ARG A 482 12.22 11.01 12.54
C ARG A 482 11.73 9.96 13.54
N ASP A 483 10.47 10.04 14.00
CA ASP A 483 9.90 9.03 14.91
C ASP A 483 9.38 7.82 14.13
N GLU A 484 10.07 6.68 14.22
CA GLU A 484 9.68 5.41 13.58
C GLU A 484 8.26 4.95 13.91
N THR A 485 7.67 5.41 15.02
CA THR A 485 6.31 5.05 15.43
C THR A 485 5.27 5.84 14.65
N SER A 486 5.52 7.13 14.49
CA SER A 486 4.60 8.08 13.84
C SER A 486 4.80 8.12 12.34
N SER A 487 6.05 7.97 11.88
CA SER A 487 6.43 8.13 10.48
C SER A 487 7.40 7.03 10.00
N PRO A 488 6.98 5.74 10.03
CA PRO A 488 7.84 4.63 9.61
C PRO A 488 8.32 4.76 8.16
N GLY A 489 7.64 5.53 7.32
CA GLY A 489 8.00 5.77 5.92
C GLY A 489 9.07 6.85 5.71
N LEU A 490 9.24 7.76 6.67
CA LEU A 490 10.14 8.91 6.56
C LEU A 490 11.38 8.79 7.46
N ALA A 491 11.27 8.03 8.56
CA ALA A 491 12.30 7.96 9.60
C ALA A 491 13.69 7.55 9.06
N TYR A 492 13.71 6.72 8.01
CA TYR A 492 14.97 6.31 7.36
C TYR A 492 15.81 7.51 6.88
N TYR A 493 15.17 8.49 6.23
CA TYR A 493 15.85 9.68 5.71
C TYR A 493 16.36 10.63 6.83
N MET A 494 15.87 10.45 8.05
CA MET A 494 16.13 11.33 9.20
C MET A 494 17.08 10.72 10.24
N THR A 495 17.60 9.50 9.99
CA THR A 495 18.42 8.76 10.97
C THR A 495 19.71 9.47 11.37
N ASN A 496 20.25 10.32 10.49
CA ASN A 496 21.50 11.05 10.73
C ASN A 496 21.30 12.36 11.54
N ILE A 497 20.06 12.74 11.86
CA ILE A 497 19.79 13.95 12.66
C ILE A 497 20.04 13.66 14.14
N ASP A 498 20.93 14.44 14.79
CA ASP A 498 21.11 14.49 16.25
C ASP A 498 20.05 15.41 16.87
N THR A 499 20.04 16.70 16.48
CA THR A 499 19.09 17.69 17.02
C THR A 499 18.45 18.55 15.93
N VAL A 500 17.21 18.98 16.19
CA VAL A 500 16.51 20.03 15.45
C VAL A 500 16.07 21.08 16.46
N GLU A 501 16.51 22.32 16.31
CA GLU A 501 16.27 23.39 17.29
C GLU A 501 15.79 24.67 16.61
N ALA A 502 14.75 25.31 17.16
CA ALA A 502 14.39 26.67 16.81
C ALA A 502 15.40 27.63 17.48
N THR A 503 16.33 28.17 16.72
CA THR A 503 17.37 29.06 17.20
C THR A 503 17.00 30.55 17.09
N GLY A 504 15.91 30.84 16.38
CA GLY A 504 15.26 32.14 16.25
C GLY A 504 13.77 32.03 15.95
N ASP A 505 13.08 33.19 15.83
CA ASP A 505 11.65 33.19 15.49
C ASP A 505 11.42 32.61 14.07
N HIS A 506 12.41 32.81 13.17
CA HIS A 506 12.42 32.33 11.78
C HIS A 506 13.73 31.58 11.45
N GLU A 507 14.39 30.99 12.42
CA GLU A 507 15.65 30.27 12.22
C GLU A 507 15.58 28.88 12.84
N VAL A 508 15.97 27.88 12.06
CA VAL A 508 16.06 26.49 12.49
C VAL A 508 17.45 25.96 12.27
N THR A 509 18.04 25.41 13.32
CA THR A 509 19.37 24.77 13.27
C THR A 509 19.20 23.26 13.38
N ILE A 510 19.78 22.51 12.43
CA ILE A 510 19.82 21.05 12.42
C ILE A 510 21.25 20.59 12.58
N THR A 511 21.50 19.74 13.57
CA THR A 511 22.81 19.10 13.79
C THR A 511 22.74 17.63 13.45
N LEU A 512 23.72 17.12 12.70
CA LEU A 512 23.83 15.73 12.30
C LEU A 512 24.78 14.95 13.22
N THR A 513 24.60 13.64 13.28
CA THR A 513 25.48 12.70 14.00
C THR A 513 26.80 12.47 13.26
N ALA A 514 26.81 12.60 11.94
CA ALA A 514 27.95 12.46 11.04
C ALA A 514 27.78 13.37 9.80
N PRO A 515 28.89 13.76 9.10
CA PRO A 515 28.80 14.51 7.87
C PRO A 515 27.94 13.77 6.82
N ASP A 516 27.10 14.53 6.10
CA ASP A 516 26.21 14.03 5.06
C ASP A 516 26.04 15.09 3.99
N ALA A 517 26.70 14.92 2.85
CA ALA A 517 26.68 15.86 1.72
C ALA A 517 25.31 15.89 1.00
N ALA A 518 24.48 14.86 1.15
CA ALA A 518 23.14 14.77 0.56
C ALA A 518 22.04 15.32 1.46
N PHE A 519 22.36 15.60 2.72
CA PHE A 519 21.36 15.93 3.76
C PHE A 519 20.40 17.05 3.38
N ALA A 520 20.89 18.10 2.72
CA ALA A 520 20.04 19.25 2.35
C ALA A 520 18.86 18.83 1.46
N GLY A 521 19.01 17.79 0.63
CA GLY A 521 17.94 17.22 -0.18
C GLY A 521 16.82 16.60 0.65
N ASN A 522 17.14 15.98 1.79
CA ASN A 522 16.16 15.40 2.70
C ASN A 522 15.18 16.45 3.25
N MET A 523 15.55 17.73 3.22
CA MET A 523 14.71 18.85 3.66
C MET A 523 13.71 19.34 2.60
N SER A 524 13.53 18.60 1.52
CA SER A 524 12.50 18.82 0.50
C SER A 524 11.36 17.82 0.59
N THR A 525 10.29 18.06 -0.19
CA THR A 525 9.20 17.08 -0.38
C THR A 525 9.63 15.87 -1.22
N ALA A 526 10.73 15.95 -1.95
CA ALA A 526 11.34 14.79 -2.59
C ALA A 526 12.04 13.88 -1.56
N GLY A 527 12.48 14.43 -0.44
CA GLY A 527 13.04 13.73 0.72
C GLY A 527 11.98 13.38 1.77
N ALA A 528 12.10 13.98 2.94
CA ALA A 528 11.26 13.64 4.08
C ALA A 528 10.71 14.87 4.85
N ALA A 529 10.88 16.07 4.32
CA ALA A 529 10.37 17.28 4.96
C ALA A 529 9.01 17.68 4.37
N PHE A 530 7.94 17.32 5.07
CA PHE A 530 6.56 17.73 4.80
C PHE A 530 6.08 18.59 5.96
N ILE A 531 6.20 19.92 5.81
CA ILE A 531 5.91 20.81 6.94
C ILE A 531 4.41 20.91 7.17
N THR A 532 4.00 20.62 8.40
CA THR A 532 2.60 20.64 8.84
C THR A 532 2.45 21.47 10.13
N SER A 533 1.27 22.05 10.35
CA SER A 533 0.98 22.82 11.54
C SER A 533 0.92 21.94 12.79
N LYS A 534 1.73 22.27 13.80
CA LYS A 534 1.70 21.63 15.11
C LYS A 534 0.33 21.77 15.76
N ALA A 535 -0.28 22.95 15.66
CA ALA A 535 -1.59 23.24 16.23
C ALA A 535 -2.69 22.38 15.58
N PHE A 536 -2.65 22.23 14.23
CA PHE A 536 -3.56 21.36 13.49
C PHE A 536 -3.39 19.89 13.88
N TRP A 537 -2.17 19.44 14.02
CA TRP A 537 -1.86 18.08 14.46
C TRP A 537 -2.41 17.79 15.86
N GLU A 538 -2.18 18.71 16.82
CA GLU A 538 -2.65 18.58 18.20
C GLU A 538 -4.18 18.67 18.29
N GLU A 539 -4.84 19.51 17.47
CA GLU A 539 -6.30 19.63 17.41
C GLU A 539 -6.97 18.33 16.93
N ASN A 540 -6.31 17.60 16.04
CA ASN A 540 -6.78 16.33 15.49
C ASN A 540 -6.23 15.08 16.23
N ASP A 541 -5.60 15.24 17.41
CA ASP A 541 -5.00 14.13 18.18
C ASP A 541 -4.03 13.27 17.35
N GLY A 542 -3.37 13.86 16.34
CA GLY A 542 -2.44 13.18 15.43
C GLY A 542 -3.11 12.38 14.31
N ASP A 543 -4.42 12.39 14.19
CA ASP A 543 -5.18 11.72 13.13
C ASP A 543 -5.32 12.66 11.91
N VAL A 544 -4.22 12.91 11.22
CA VAL A 544 -4.14 13.79 10.04
C VAL A 544 -4.00 12.98 8.74
N GLY A 545 -4.34 13.60 7.61
CA GLY A 545 -4.32 12.93 6.31
C GLY A 545 -5.46 11.94 6.09
N THR A 546 -6.52 12.02 6.88
CA THR A 546 -7.73 11.19 6.78
C THR A 546 -8.87 11.94 6.10
N SER A 547 -9.98 11.26 5.79
CA SER A 547 -11.18 11.92 5.24
C SER A 547 -11.83 12.91 6.19
N ASP A 548 -11.58 12.81 7.49
CA ASP A 548 -12.22 13.66 8.49
C ASP A 548 -11.37 14.88 8.84
N SER A 549 -10.04 14.76 8.83
CA SER A 549 -9.11 15.82 9.20
C SER A 549 -8.38 16.45 8.00
N LEU A 550 -8.28 15.75 6.88
CA LEU A 550 -7.52 16.15 5.69
C LEU A 550 -6.02 16.44 5.99
N LEU A 551 -5.41 17.31 5.17
CA LEU A 551 -4.07 17.86 5.42
C LEU A 551 -4.16 19.39 5.51
N LEU A 552 -3.36 19.98 6.39
CA LEU A 552 -3.09 21.41 6.42
C LEU A 552 -1.60 21.63 6.11
N GLY A 553 -1.31 21.99 4.87
CA GLY A 553 0.03 22.27 4.38
C GLY A 553 0.28 23.76 4.15
N THR A 554 1.39 24.04 3.50
CA THR A 554 1.85 25.41 3.15
C THR A 554 1.85 25.64 1.64
N GLY A 555 1.65 24.58 0.84
CA GLY A 555 1.73 24.63 -0.62
C GLY A 555 0.58 25.38 -1.29
N PRO A 556 0.66 25.56 -2.63
CA PRO A 556 -0.27 26.38 -3.41
C PRO A 556 -1.67 25.80 -3.53
N TYR A 557 -1.91 24.58 -3.05
CA TYR A 557 -3.23 23.94 -3.09
C TYR A 557 -3.59 23.37 -1.73
N GLN A 558 -4.83 23.62 -1.30
CA GLN A 558 -5.43 23.00 -0.12
C GLN A 558 -6.26 21.76 -0.51
N VAL A 559 -6.21 20.74 0.32
CA VAL A 559 -7.09 19.56 0.18
C VAL A 559 -8.50 19.95 0.59
N THR A 560 -9.48 19.73 -0.30
CA THR A 560 -10.91 20.02 -0.03
C THR A 560 -11.74 18.76 0.21
N GLU A 561 -11.34 17.63 -0.36
CA GLU A 561 -11.98 16.33 -0.17
C GLU A 561 -10.95 15.22 -0.29
N PHE A 562 -11.01 14.24 0.58
CA PHE A 562 -10.28 12.98 0.47
C PHE A 562 -11.20 11.81 0.73
N VAL A 563 -11.33 10.93 -0.24
CA VAL A 563 -12.06 9.66 -0.13
C VAL A 563 -11.06 8.53 -0.37
N PRO A 564 -10.60 7.84 0.68
CA PRO A 564 -9.64 6.75 0.58
C PRO A 564 -10.03 5.74 -0.51
N ASP A 565 -9.05 5.23 -1.25
CA ASP A 565 -9.24 4.29 -2.37
C ASP A 565 -10.11 4.82 -3.53
N SER A 566 -10.41 6.12 -3.57
CA SER A 566 -11.26 6.72 -4.61
C SER A 566 -10.65 7.97 -5.23
N HIS A 567 -10.48 9.03 -4.46
CA HIS A 567 -9.94 10.29 -4.98
C HIS A 567 -9.53 11.27 -3.89
N VAL A 568 -8.78 12.28 -4.29
CA VAL A 568 -8.52 13.50 -3.53
C VAL A 568 -8.77 14.71 -4.44
N THR A 569 -9.32 15.79 -3.86
CA THR A 569 -9.58 17.05 -4.56
C THR A 569 -8.84 18.19 -3.87
N PHE A 570 -8.27 19.06 -4.70
CA PHE A 570 -7.52 20.23 -4.26
C PHE A 570 -8.09 21.49 -4.89
N GLU A 571 -8.01 22.60 -4.15
CA GLU A 571 -8.36 23.94 -4.60
C GLU A 571 -7.15 24.88 -4.41
N ARG A 572 -6.88 25.74 -5.39
CA ARG A 572 -5.77 26.70 -5.38
C ARG A 572 -5.92 27.71 -4.25
N VAL A 573 -4.83 27.99 -3.55
CA VAL A 573 -4.74 29.00 -2.50
C VAL A 573 -4.24 30.32 -3.11
N ASP A 574 -5.14 31.25 -3.37
CA ASP A 574 -4.81 32.53 -4.03
C ASP A 574 -3.92 33.46 -3.18
N THR A 575 -3.70 33.13 -1.92
CA THR A 575 -2.81 33.86 -0.98
C THR A 575 -1.45 33.20 -0.81
N TRP A 576 -1.16 32.15 -1.56
CA TRP A 576 0.15 31.49 -1.49
C TRP A 576 1.27 32.47 -1.84
N TRP A 577 2.43 32.34 -1.20
CA TRP A 577 3.55 33.27 -1.29
C TRP A 577 4.29 33.25 -2.65
N GLY A 578 4.21 32.15 -3.40
CA GLY A 578 4.88 31.97 -4.68
C GLY A 578 4.09 32.51 -5.89
N GLU A 579 4.55 32.18 -7.10
CA GLU A 579 3.81 32.45 -8.32
C GLU A 579 2.57 31.53 -8.42
N LEU A 580 1.40 32.14 -8.58
CA LEU A 580 0.14 31.38 -8.58
C LEU A 580 0.07 30.39 -9.76
N PRO A 581 -0.16 29.10 -9.48
CA PRO A 581 -0.43 28.12 -10.52
C PRO A 581 -1.64 28.50 -11.39
N LYS A 582 -1.65 28.07 -12.65
CA LYS A 582 -2.75 28.37 -13.57
C LYS A 582 -3.97 27.49 -13.37
N VAL A 583 -3.79 26.30 -12.83
CA VAL A 583 -4.88 25.37 -12.52
C VAL A 583 -5.55 25.77 -11.22
N LYS A 584 -6.91 25.89 -11.21
CA LYS A 584 -7.68 26.28 -10.02
C LYS A 584 -8.09 25.10 -9.17
N GLU A 585 -8.51 24.00 -9.79
CA GLU A 585 -8.98 22.79 -9.12
C GLU A 585 -8.29 21.57 -9.70
N ILE A 586 -7.85 20.65 -8.84
CA ILE A 586 -7.22 19.39 -9.23
C ILE A 586 -7.99 18.26 -8.55
N ARG A 587 -8.42 17.30 -9.38
CA ARG A 587 -8.95 16.04 -8.90
C ARG A 587 -7.99 14.90 -9.27
N ILE A 588 -7.55 14.12 -8.28
CA ILE A 588 -6.74 12.93 -8.49
C ILE A 588 -7.59 11.70 -8.18
N ASP A 589 -7.95 10.94 -9.20
CA ASP A 589 -8.69 9.69 -9.08
C ASP A 589 -7.74 8.49 -8.93
N PHE A 590 -8.01 7.61 -7.98
CA PHE A 590 -7.23 6.40 -7.73
C PHE A 590 -7.75 5.25 -8.59
N VAL A 591 -7.05 4.96 -9.70
CA VAL A 591 -7.48 3.97 -10.71
C VAL A 591 -6.38 2.93 -10.90
N SER A 592 -6.37 1.89 -10.08
CA SER A 592 -5.34 0.85 -10.10
C SER A 592 -5.40 -0.06 -11.34
N ASP A 593 -6.59 -0.25 -11.94
CA ASP A 593 -6.74 -1.08 -13.13
C ASP A 593 -6.30 -0.35 -14.39
N GLU A 594 -5.28 -0.90 -15.07
CA GLU A 594 -4.67 -0.31 -16.27
C GLU A 594 -5.66 -0.11 -17.42
N SER A 595 -6.55 -1.07 -17.64
CA SER A 595 -7.54 -0.99 -18.72
C SER A 595 -8.60 0.08 -18.45
N THR A 596 -8.96 0.26 -17.18
CA THR A 596 -9.88 1.32 -16.74
C THR A 596 -9.26 2.70 -16.94
N ARG A 597 -7.96 2.87 -16.63
CA ARG A 597 -7.25 4.13 -16.89
C ARG A 597 -7.23 4.46 -18.38
N LEU A 598 -6.91 3.47 -19.24
CA LEU A 598 -6.93 3.66 -20.69
C LEU A 598 -8.33 4.04 -21.19
N LEU A 599 -9.39 3.42 -20.68
CA LEU A 599 -10.78 3.76 -21.04
C LEU A 599 -11.15 5.18 -20.60
N ALA A 600 -10.75 5.61 -19.40
CA ALA A 600 -10.98 6.96 -18.91
C ALA A 600 -10.26 8.00 -19.79
N ALA A 601 -9.02 7.72 -20.20
CA ALA A 601 -8.29 8.55 -21.14
C ALA A 601 -8.97 8.61 -22.55
N GLN A 602 -9.46 7.47 -23.04
CA GLN A 602 -10.20 7.40 -24.33
C GLN A 602 -11.53 8.18 -24.31
N SER A 603 -12.20 8.24 -23.16
CA SER A 603 -13.45 8.99 -23.01
C SER A 603 -13.27 10.48 -22.78
N GLY A 604 -12.02 10.92 -22.49
CA GLY A 604 -11.72 12.31 -22.12
C GLY A 604 -12.12 12.65 -20.67
N ASP A 605 -12.25 11.64 -19.80
CA ASP A 605 -12.56 11.82 -18.39
C ASP A 605 -11.30 12.11 -17.55
N VAL A 606 -10.11 12.02 -18.14
CA VAL A 606 -8.80 12.21 -17.50
C VAL A 606 -7.92 13.07 -18.38
N ASP A 607 -7.32 14.10 -17.79
CA ASP A 607 -6.38 15.03 -18.45
C ASP A 607 -4.92 14.60 -18.32
N ILE A 608 -4.56 13.97 -17.19
CA ILE A 608 -3.22 13.42 -16.92
C ILE A 608 -3.35 11.98 -16.40
N ALA A 609 -2.55 11.07 -16.91
CA ALA A 609 -2.48 9.69 -16.44
C ALA A 609 -1.05 9.31 -16.06
N PHE A 610 -0.78 9.09 -14.78
CA PHE A 610 0.53 8.66 -14.31
C PHE A 610 0.81 7.19 -14.63
N ASN A 611 2.09 6.87 -14.85
CA ASN A 611 2.61 5.53 -15.05
C ASN A 611 1.82 4.74 -16.11
N VAL A 612 1.80 5.25 -17.34
CA VAL A 612 1.27 4.53 -18.50
C VAL A 612 2.02 3.20 -18.65
N PRO A 613 1.32 2.04 -18.66
CA PRO A 613 2.00 0.75 -18.76
C PRO A 613 2.69 0.56 -20.10
N PHE A 614 3.96 0.20 -20.14
CA PHE A 614 4.69 -0.07 -21.38
C PHE A 614 4.05 -1.18 -22.21
N SER A 615 3.40 -2.15 -21.58
CA SER A 615 2.63 -3.19 -22.25
C SER A 615 1.47 -2.65 -23.09
N GLN A 616 1.00 -1.43 -22.80
CA GLN A 616 -0.10 -0.76 -23.48
C GLN A 616 0.33 0.54 -24.19
N SER A 617 1.62 0.86 -24.26
CA SER A 617 2.13 2.12 -24.83
C SER A 617 1.57 2.43 -26.22
N GLU A 618 1.57 1.45 -27.15
CA GLU A 618 1.00 1.62 -28.50
C GLU A 618 -0.51 2.01 -28.48
N GLN A 619 -1.27 1.56 -27.47
CA GLN A 619 -2.70 1.88 -27.36
C GLN A 619 -2.91 3.31 -26.84
N TRP A 620 -2.07 3.74 -25.91
CA TRP A 620 -2.07 5.09 -25.37
C TRP A 620 -1.60 6.11 -26.42
N GLU A 621 -0.52 5.82 -27.15
CA GLU A 621 0.00 6.66 -28.25
C GLU A 621 -0.98 6.80 -29.41
N ALA A 622 -1.88 5.83 -29.59
CA ALA A 622 -2.94 5.89 -30.61
C ALA A 622 -4.12 6.78 -30.24
N LEU A 623 -4.19 7.33 -29.02
CA LEU A 623 -5.24 8.26 -28.61
C LEU A 623 -5.13 9.58 -29.37
N SER A 624 -6.25 10.09 -29.89
CA SER A 624 -6.25 11.34 -30.68
C SER A 624 -6.15 12.61 -29.83
N ASP A 625 -6.59 12.50 -28.57
CA ASP A 625 -6.77 13.68 -27.69
C ASP A 625 -5.75 13.71 -26.54
N MET A 626 -4.89 12.68 -26.47
CA MET A 626 -3.78 12.59 -25.53
C MET A 626 -2.47 12.29 -26.25
N ARG A 627 -1.36 12.62 -25.61
CA ARG A 627 -0.01 12.21 -25.96
C ARG A 627 0.63 11.49 -24.78
N VAL A 628 1.62 10.66 -25.02
CA VAL A 628 2.44 10.04 -23.97
C VAL A 628 3.82 10.65 -24.01
N GLU A 629 4.27 11.16 -22.88
CA GLU A 629 5.62 11.67 -22.68
C GLU A 629 6.42 10.64 -21.88
N TYR A 630 7.64 10.39 -22.32
CA TYR A 630 8.58 9.47 -21.68
C TYR A 630 9.74 10.24 -21.12
N VAL A 631 10.13 9.92 -19.90
CA VAL A 631 11.29 10.52 -19.24
C VAL A 631 12.10 9.41 -18.58
N ASN A 632 13.44 9.45 -18.76
CA ASN A 632 14.30 8.60 -17.95
C ASN A 632 14.10 8.98 -16.49
N ASP A 633 13.81 8.00 -15.68
CA ASP A 633 13.56 8.23 -14.25
C ASP A 633 14.78 7.84 -13.40
N LEU A 634 14.65 8.00 -12.09
CA LEU A 634 15.71 7.70 -11.14
C LEU A 634 15.61 6.26 -10.62
N SER A 635 15.00 5.35 -11.41
CA SER A 635 14.85 3.97 -10.97
C SER A 635 15.97 3.06 -11.46
N TYR A 636 16.42 2.24 -10.54
CA TYR A 636 17.35 1.15 -10.77
C TYR A 636 16.64 -0.19 -10.58
N VAL A 637 16.82 -1.08 -11.53
CA VAL A 637 16.42 -2.48 -11.38
C VAL A 637 17.64 -3.36 -11.58
N GLY A 638 17.90 -4.21 -10.60
CA GLY A 638 19.02 -5.12 -10.61
C GLY A 638 18.79 -6.40 -9.81
N LEU A 639 19.69 -7.33 -9.90
CA LEU A 639 19.79 -8.47 -9.00
C LEU A 639 20.85 -8.16 -7.92
N TYR A 640 20.61 -8.63 -6.70
CA TYR A 640 21.66 -8.71 -5.71
C TYR A 640 21.74 -10.11 -5.09
N PHE A 641 22.91 -10.47 -4.60
CA PHE A 641 23.16 -11.77 -3.98
C PHE A 641 23.44 -11.61 -2.50
N ASN A 642 22.61 -12.26 -1.67
CA ASN A 642 22.86 -12.35 -0.22
C ASN A 642 24.01 -13.32 0.05
N THR A 643 25.20 -12.79 0.34
CA THR A 643 26.42 -13.58 0.57
C THR A 643 26.39 -14.38 1.86
N GLY A 644 25.46 -14.12 2.76
CA GLY A 644 25.19 -14.93 3.96
C GLY A 644 24.46 -16.25 3.67
N VAL A 645 23.95 -16.45 2.45
CA VAL A 645 23.16 -17.62 2.05
C VAL A 645 23.92 -18.47 1.03
N ALA A 646 24.27 -19.69 1.39
CA ALA A 646 24.92 -20.61 0.44
C ALA A 646 23.93 -21.07 -0.65
N PRO A 647 24.35 -21.25 -1.94
CA PRO A 647 25.74 -21.16 -2.41
C PRO A 647 26.13 -19.76 -2.94
N PHE A 648 25.38 -18.69 -2.63
CA PHE A 648 25.66 -17.34 -3.13
C PHE A 648 26.84 -16.65 -2.45
N ASP A 649 27.41 -17.24 -1.39
CA ASP A 649 28.72 -16.90 -0.82
C ASP A 649 29.87 -17.19 -1.78
N ASP A 650 29.69 -18.08 -2.78
CA ASP A 650 30.69 -18.41 -3.79
C ASP A 650 30.61 -17.44 -4.99
N ALA A 651 31.67 -16.66 -5.22
CA ALA A 651 31.73 -15.71 -6.34
C ALA A 651 31.51 -16.39 -7.70
N LYS A 652 31.93 -17.66 -7.88
CA LYS A 652 31.74 -18.40 -9.15
C LYS A 652 30.28 -18.75 -9.41
N VAL A 653 29.47 -18.88 -8.38
CA VAL A 653 28.01 -19.02 -8.51
C VAL A 653 27.41 -17.69 -8.98
N ARG A 654 27.84 -16.57 -8.40
CA ARG A 654 27.37 -15.24 -8.79
C ARG A 654 27.77 -14.88 -10.21
N GLU A 655 29.02 -15.17 -10.61
CA GLU A 655 29.49 -15.02 -11.99
C GLU A 655 28.65 -15.84 -12.97
N ALA A 656 28.35 -17.10 -12.65
CA ALA A 656 27.53 -17.95 -13.50
C ALA A 656 26.12 -17.35 -13.73
N ILE A 657 25.52 -16.74 -12.72
CA ILE A 657 24.22 -16.09 -12.85
C ILE A 657 24.34 -14.77 -13.62
N ALA A 658 25.36 -13.96 -13.35
CA ALA A 658 25.60 -12.70 -14.03
C ALA A 658 25.74 -12.88 -15.56
N HIS A 659 26.46 -13.92 -16.00
CA HIS A 659 26.57 -14.28 -17.42
C HIS A 659 25.28 -14.84 -18.05
N ALA A 660 24.27 -15.20 -17.24
CA ALA A 660 22.96 -15.63 -17.75
C ALA A 660 21.95 -14.46 -17.87
N VAL A 661 22.34 -13.23 -17.54
CA VAL A 661 21.47 -12.04 -17.61
C VAL A 661 21.54 -11.42 -19.00
N ASN A 662 20.43 -11.43 -19.73
CA ASN A 662 20.30 -10.84 -21.06
C ASN A 662 19.60 -9.46 -21.01
N ARG A 663 20.37 -8.40 -20.64
CA ARG A 663 19.86 -7.03 -20.46
C ARG A 663 19.20 -6.49 -21.72
N ASP A 664 19.82 -6.67 -22.89
CA ASP A 664 19.30 -6.18 -24.16
C ASP A 664 17.95 -6.79 -24.53
N ALA A 665 17.78 -8.09 -24.24
CA ALA A 665 16.48 -8.75 -24.40
C ALA A 665 15.42 -8.22 -23.44
N TYR A 666 15.81 -7.89 -22.22
CA TYR A 666 14.86 -7.31 -21.25
C TYR A 666 14.38 -5.93 -21.72
N VAL A 667 15.30 -5.04 -22.12
CA VAL A 667 14.94 -3.71 -22.62
C VAL A 667 14.09 -3.80 -23.89
N SER A 668 14.55 -4.55 -24.88
CA SER A 668 13.89 -4.59 -26.19
C SER A 668 12.55 -5.33 -26.17
N THR A 669 12.42 -6.40 -25.36
CA THR A 669 11.25 -7.29 -25.42
C THR A 669 10.27 -7.03 -24.28
N ILE A 670 10.77 -6.86 -23.04
CA ILE A 670 9.93 -6.71 -21.86
C ILE A 670 9.52 -5.25 -21.68
N LEU A 671 10.48 -4.34 -21.76
CA LEU A 671 10.24 -2.90 -21.66
C LEU A 671 9.82 -2.24 -22.98
N LYS A 672 9.74 -2.98 -24.07
CA LYS A 672 9.36 -2.46 -25.41
C LYS A 672 10.26 -1.34 -25.94
N GLY A 673 11.49 -1.27 -25.46
CA GLY A 673 12.43 -0.20 -25.77
C GLY A 673 12.36 1.01 -24.84
N HIS A 674 11.50 0.97 -23.82
CA HIS A 674 11.38 2.02 -22.80
C HIS A 674 12.27 1.69 -21.60
N GLY A 675 13.42 2.36 -21.51
CA GLY A 675 14.47 2.11 -20.53
C GLY A 675 15.80 1.81 -21.20
N GLU A 676 16.85 1.70 -20.41
CA GLU A 676 18.22 1.48 -20.87
C GLU A 676 18.83 0.29 -20.12
N ALA A 677 19.71 -0.48 -20.79
CA ALA A 677 20.47 -1.53 -20.13
C ALA A 677 21.42 -0.90 -19.10
N ALA A 678 21.23 -1.20 -17.83
CA ALA A 678 22.01 -0.59 -16.76
C ALA A 678 23.43 -1.17 -16.72
N THR A 679 24.40 -0.28 -16.49
CA THR A 679 25.81 -0.61 -16.31
C THR A 679 26.30 -0.33 -14.87
N ALA A 680 25.47 0.32 -14.05
CA ALA A 680 25.79 0.70 -12.70
C ALA A 680 24.53 0.68 -11.81
N ILE A 681 24.71 0.73 -10.52
CA ILE A 681 23.65 0.96 -9.54
C ILE A 681 23.18 2.43 -9.63
N MET A 682 24.11 3.38 -9.74
CA MET A 682 23.80 4.78 -10.03
C MET A 682 23.04 4.90 -11.35
N THR A 683 22.09 5.84 -11.41
CA THR A 683 21.40 6.19 -12.66
C THR A 683 22.13 7.34 -13.35
N PRO A 684 22.16 7.42 -14.69
CA PRO A 684 22.79 8.56 -15.40
C PRO A 684 22.18 9.90 -15.00
N GLU A 685 20.90 9.94 -14.75
CA GLU A 685 20.13 11.12 -14.37
C GLU A 685 20.55 11.66 -12.98
N SER A 686 21.00 10.81 -12.05
CA SER A 686 21.53 11.25 -10.75
C SER A 686 22.87 11.99 -10.83
N LEU A 687 23.59 11.85 -11.96
CA LEU A 687 24.83 12.58 -12.23
C LEU A 687 24.60 13.93 -12.92
N GLY A 688 23.35 14.26 -13.22
CA GLY A 688 22.96 15.43 -14.05
C GLY A 688 23.38 16.79 -13.51
N SER A 689 23.64 16.90 -12.21
CA SER A 689 24.18 18.14 -11.61
C SER A 689 25.62 18.46 -12.02
N VAL A 690 26.37 17.49 -12.53
CA VAL A 690 27.80 17.62 -12.87
C VAL A 690 28.08 17.30 -14.34
N TYR A 691 27.43 16.28 -14.89
CA TYR A 691 27.71 15.71 -16.20
C TYR A 691 26.45 15.76 -17.09
N SER A 692 26.69 15.91 -18.43
CA SER A 692 25.62 15.68 -19.39
C SER A 692 25.21 14.21 -19.40
N ALA A 693 24.01 13.92 -19.89
CA ALA A 693 23.46 12.56 -19.93
C ALA A 693 24.39 11.56 -20.69
N ASP A 694 25.05 12.01 -21.76
CA ASP A 694 26.01 11.18 -22.54
C ASP A 694 27.29 10.95 -21.74
N GLU A 695 27.85 11.99 -21.09
CA GLU A 695 29.04 11.87 -20.26
C GLU A 695 28.80 10.94 -19.06
N ALA A 696 27.62 11.04 -18.42
CA ALA A 696 27.22 10.17 -17.34
C ALA A 696 27.19 8.68 -17.78
N ARG A 697 26.61 8.39 -18.95
CA ARG A 697 26.59 7.03 -19.51
C ARG A 697 27.98 6.50 -19.82
N ASP A 698 28.86 7.35 -20.35
CA ASP A 698 30.27 6.98 -20.66
C ASP A 698 31.01 6.66 -19.35
N ILE A 699 30.81 7.44 -18.28
CA ILE A 699 31.42 7.19 -16.96
C ILE A 699 30.93 5.87 -16.37
N LEU A 700 29.62 5.67 -16.32
CA LEU A 700 29.00 4.45 -15.74
C LEU A 700 29.28 3.20 -16.57
N GLY A 701 29.42 3.36 -17.92
CA GLY A 701 29.84 2.31 -18.84
C GLY A 701 31.28 1.83 -18.64
N GLY A 702 32.10 2.59 -17.91
CA GLY A 702 33.44 2.20 -17.50
C GLY A 702 33.52 1.19 -16.36
N ILE A 703 32.44 0.99 -15.63
CA ILE A 703 32.34 0.00 -14.54
C ILE A 703 32.32 -1.42 -15.14
N PRO A 704 32.99 -2.43 -14.51
CA PRO A 704 33.07 -3.78 -15.05
C PRO A 704 31.70 -4.41 -15.30
N GLN A 705 31.51 -5.01 -16.49
CA GLN A 705 30.26 -5.62 -16.91
C GLN A 705 30.42 -7.14 -17.12
N TRP A 706 29.32 -7.84 -16.96
CA TRP A 706 29.18 -9.27 -17.23
C TRP A 706 28.34 -9.45 -18.50
N ASP A 707 29.00 -9.86 -19.60
CA ASP A 707 28.31 -10.08 -20.88
C ASP A 707 27.41 -11.33 -20.80
N TYR A 708 26.28 -11.29 -21.50
CA TYR A 708 25.43 -12.46 -21.67
C TYR A 708 26.15 -13.54 -22.46
N ASP A 709 26.58 -14.61 -21.78
CA ASP A 709 27.29 -15.74 -22.35
C ASP A 709 27.02 -17.03 -21.56
N LEU A 710 26.12 -17.86 -22.05
CA LEU A 710 25.73 -19.10 -21.37
C LEU A 710 26.87 -20.14 -21.30
N GLU A 711 27.86 -20.06 -22.19
CA GLU A 711 29.05 -20.95 -22.11
C GLU A 711 30.03 -20.48 -21.02
N ALA A 712 30.20 -19.16 -20.85
CA ALA A 712 30.89 -18.57 -19.70
C ALA A 712 30.19 -18.91 -18.40
N ALA A 713 28.85 -18.77 -18.35
CA ALA A 713 28.01 -19.14 -17.20
C ALA A 713 28.22 -20.61 -16.78
N LYS A 714 28.19 -21.54 -17.74
CA LYS A 714 28.47 -22.98 -17.49
C LYS A 714 29.89 -23.21 -16.98
N ALA A 715 30.85 -22.48 -17.52
CA ALA A 715 32.26 -22.61 -17.11
C ALA A 715 32.47 -22.10 -15.68
N ALA A 716 31.84 -20.99 -15.32
CA ALA A 716 31.84 -20.44 -13.96
C ALA A 716 31.19 -21.42 -12.96
N LEU A 717 29.99 -21.94 -13.27
CA LEU A 717 29.31 -22.92 -12.43
C LEU A 717 30.13 -24.20 -12.23
N ALA A 718 30.77 -24.71 -13.31
CA ALA A 718 31.64 -25.89 -13.22
C ALA A 718 32.88 -25.66 -12.33
N ALA A 719 33.32 -24.42 -12.13
CA ALA A 719 34.41 -24.01 -11.26
C ALA A 719 33.95 -23.65 -9.83
N SER A 720 32.68 -23.67 -9.55
CA SER A 720 32.08 -23.29 -8.28
C SER A 720 32.04 -24.43 -7.25
N SER A 721 31.58 -24.13 -6.05
CA SER A 721 31.28 -25.09 -4.98
C SER A 721 30.11 -26.03 -5.31
N VAL A 722 29.29 -25.73 -6.31
CA VAL A 722 28.13 -26.51 -6.75
C VAL A 722 28.15 -26.82 -8.25
N PRO A 723 29.19 -27.52 -8.75
CA PRO A 723 29.38 -27.71 -10.20
C PRO A 723 28.31 -28.59 -10.88
N ASP A 724 27.50 -29.30 -10.11
CA ASP A 724 26.38 -30.11 -10.61
C ASP A 724 25.03 -29.31 -10.66
N GLY A 725 25.05 -28.02 -10.34
CA GLY A 725 23.88 -27.17 -10.25
C GLY A 725 23.21 -27.18 -8.89
N PHE A 726 22.21 -26.35 -8.74
CA PHE A 726 21.42 -26.21 -7.50
C PHE A 726 20.02 -25.65 -7.80
N GLU A 727 19.18 -25.60 -6.78
CA GLU A 727 17.85 -25.03 -6.82
C GLU A 727 17.78 -23.81 -5.89
N ALA A 728 17.18 -22.72 -6.36
CA ALA A 728 16.97 -21.49 -5.61
C ALA A 728 15.55 -20.93 -5.87
N GLU A 729 15.10 -20.05 -5.00
CA GLU A 729 13.83 -19.32 -5.15
C GLU A 729 14.13 -17.81 -5.20
N ILE A 730 13.42 -17.10 -6.07
CA ILE A 730 13.40 -15.64 -6.13
C ILE A 730 11.96 -15.14 -5.99
N LEU A 731 11.77 -14.11 -5.16
CA LEU A 731 10.46 -13.45 -5.02
C LEU A 731 10.36 -12.26 -5.96
N THR A 732 9.19 -12.08 -6.53
CA THR A 732 8.86 -10.90 -7.34
C THR A 732 7.58 -10.26 -6.84
N PRO A 733 7.49 -8.91 -6.80
CA PRO A 733 6.27 -8.25 -6.37
C PRO A 733 5.16 -8.41 -7.41
N ASN A 734 3.92 -8.45 -6.95
CA ASN A 734 2.74 -8.46 -7.83
C ASN A 734 2.44 -7.08 -8.45
N THR A 735 3.21 -6.06 -8.09
CA THR A 735 3.27 -4.74 -8.74
C THR A 735 4.53 -4.69 -9.60
N GLY A 736 4.45 -4.10 -10.79
CA GLY A 736 5.58 -4.10 -11.73
C GLY A 736 5.76 -5.46 -12.43
N PRO A 737 4.82 -5.87 -13.30
CA PRO A 737 4.80 -7.19 -13.95
C PRO A 737 6.03 -7.47 -14.84
N GLN A 738 6.76 -6.43 -15.27
CA GLN A 738 8.02 -6.55 -15.98
C GLN A 738 9.09 -7.28 -15.16
N ILE A 739 9.14 -7.10 -13.82
CA ILE A 739 10.10 -7.77 -12.95
C ILE A 739 9.84 -9.29 -12.93
N GLY A 740 8.59 -9.70 -12.76
CA GLY A 740 8.20 -11.11 -12.81
C GLY A 740 8.50 -11.74 -14.17
N THR A 741 8.29 -11.00 -15.27
CA THR A 741 8.60 -11.46 -16.62
C THR A 741 10.11 -11.62 -16.82
N ALA A 742 10.92 -10.68 -16.34
CA ALA A 742 12.39 -10.78 -16.38
C ALA A 742 12.91 -11.96 -15.54
N ALA A 743 12.33 -12.19 -14.36
CA ALA A 743 12.67 -13.34 -13.53
C ALA A 743 12.39 -14.68 -14.22
N GLN A 744 11.27 -14.78 -14.94
CA GLN A 744 10.94 -15.98 -15.71
C GLN A 744 11.90 -16.20 -16.89
N ALA A 745 12.34 -15.12 -17.57
CA ALA A 745 13.34 -15.20 -18.61
C ALA A 745 14.70 -15.66 -18.06
N LEU A 746 15.16 -15.06 -16.95
CA LEU A 746 16.38 -15.49 -16.25
C LEU A 746 16.31 -16.96 -15.82
N ALA A 747 15.17 -17.41 -15.30
CA ALA A 747 15.01 -18.81 -14.89
C ALA A 747 15.15 -19.79 -16.08
N GLN A 748 14.71 -19.40 -17.28
CA GLN A 748 14.91 -20.19 -18.51
C GLN A 748 16.38 -20.27 -18.89
N ASP A 749 17.11 -19.16 -18.89
CA ASP A 749 18.53 -19.11 -19.22
C ASP A 749 19.35 -19.89 -18.17
N LEU A 750 19.04 -19.75 -16.89
CA LEU A 750 19.70 -20.49 -15.79
C LEU A 750 19.46 -22.01 -15.87
N ALA A 751 18.30 -22.46 -16.34
CA ALA A 751 18.03 -23.87 -16.56
C ALA A 751 18.96 -24.50 -17.60
N GLU A 752 19.38 -23.73 -18.62
CA GLU A 752 20.39 -24.18 -19.61
C GLU A 752 21.81 -24.28 -19.01
N VAL A 753 22.04 -23.53 -17.93
CA VAL A 753 23.32 -23.56 -17.19
C VAL A 753 23.38 -24.70 -16.19
N GLY A 754 22.20 -25.19 -15.74
CA GLY A 754 22.08 -26.26 -14.74
C GLY A 754 21.57 -25.74 -13.36
N ILE A 755 21.11 -24.48 -13.30
CA ILE A 755 20.53 -23.87 -12.10
C ILE A 755 19.01 -23.84 -12.26
N THR A 756 18.28 -24.34 -11.27
CA THR A 756 16.81 -24.24 -11.23
C THR A 756 16.40 -23.04 -10.38
N LEU A 757 15.88 -21.99 -11.02
CA LEU A 757 15.35 -20.81 -10.32
C LEU A 757 13.82 -20.87 -10.28
N ASN A 758 13.27 -21.00 -9.08
CA ASN A 758 11.82 -20.96 -8.85
C ASN A 758 11.37 -19.50 -8.65
N VAL A 759 10.58 -19.00 -9.57
CA VAL A 759 10.04 -17.62 -9.49
C VAL A 759 8.69 -17.66 -8.80
N ARG A 760 8.54 -16.91 -7.71
CA ARG A 760 7.31 -16.83 -6.94
C ARG A 760 6.84 -15.38 -6.83
N GLU A 761 5.70 -15.07 -7.44
CA GLU A 761 5.05 -13.77 -7.30
C GLU A 761 4.36 -13.67 -5.94
N VAL A 762 4.56 -12.55 -5.24
CA VAL A 762 4.06 -12.29 -3.89
C VAL A 762 3.53 -10.85 -3.78
N PRO A 763 2.67 -10.57 -2.77
CA PRO A 763 2.33 -9.18 -2.44
C PRO A 763 3.57 -8.35 -2.16
N ILE A 764 3.49 -7.04 -2.48
CA ILE A 764 4.64 -6.14 -2.33
C ILE A 764 5.19 -6.11 -0.91
N GLU A 765 4.34 -6.22 0.11
CA GLU A 765 4.77 -6.25 1.52
C GLU A 765 5.58 -7.51 1.87
N GLU A 766 5.24 -8.66 1.25
CA GLU A 766 6.00 -9.91 1.43
C GLU A 766 7.35 -9.82 0.70
N TRP A 767 7.36 -9.21 -0.48
CA TRP A 767 8.59 -8.97 -1.23
C TRP A 767 9.51 -8.00 -0.48
N LEU A 768 9.02 -6.86 0.03
CA LEU A 768 9.80 -5.92 0.84
C LEU A 768 10.38 -6.58 2.09
N ALA A 769 9.60 -7.43 2.76
CA ALA A 769 10.10 -8.17 3.93
C ALA A 769 11.20 -9.19 3.59
N SER A 770 11.28 -9.66 2.34
CA SER A 770 12.33 -10.57 1.88
C SER A 770 13.68 -9.89 1.62
N LEU A 771 13.70 -8.56 1.55
CA LEU A 771 14.92 -7.76 1.38
C LEU A 771 15.71 -7.60 2.68
N ASP A 772 15.17 -8.05 3.83
CA ASP A 772 15.90 -8.05 5.10
C ASP A 772 17.18 -8.90 4.99
N PRO A 773 18.34 -8.40 5.45
CA PRO A 773 19.62 -9.14 5.35
C PRO A 773 19.58 -10.54 5.98
N SER A 774 18.74 -10.77 6.99
CA SER A 774 18.57 -12.08 7.64
C SER A 774 17.65 -13.03 6.88
N SER A 775 17.15 -12.64 5.71
CA SER A 775 16.25 -13.47 4.90
C SER A 775 16.95 -14.74 4.38
N GLU A 776 16.15 -15.77 4.10
CA GLU A 776 16.65 -17.05 3.58
C GLU A 776 16.92 -17.05 2.06
N TYR A 777 16.56 -15.94 1.36
CA TYR A 777 16.73 -15.85 -0.08
C TYR A 777 18.13 -15.35 -0.43
N GLY A 778 18.86 -16.15 -1.24
CA GLY A 778 20.21 -15.82 -1.65
C GLY A 778 20.32 -15.04 -2.95
N ILE A 779 19.24 -14.96 -3.74
CA ILE A 779 19.13 -14.13 -4.94
C ILE A 779 17.84 -13.33 -4.86
N ASN A 780 17.93 -12.03 -5.09
CA ASN A 780 16.83 -11.10 -4.95
C ASN A 780 16.82 -10.08 -6.09
N TYR A 781 15.65 -9.59 -6.44
CA TYR A 781 15.50 -8.36 -7.22
C TYR A 781 15.55 -7.15 -6.30
N MET A 782 16.20 -6.10 -6.79
CA MET A 782 16.04 -4.75 -6.30
C MET A 782 15.34 -3.92 -7.35
N TRP A 783 14.31 -3.22 -6.95
CA TRP A 783 13.66 -2.14 -7.70
C TRP A 783 13.62 -0.94 -6.78
N TYR A 784 14.53 -0.02 -7.01
CA TYR A 784 14.66 1.19 -6.19
C TYR A 784 14.34 2.40 -7.06
N PHE A 785 13.48 3.26 -6.58
CA PHE A 785 13.16 4.54 -7.18
C PHE A 785 13.68 5.64 -6.27
N SER A 786 14.74 6.32 -6.68
CA SER A 786 15.26 7.48 -5.94
C SER A 786 14.32 8.68 -6.12
N THR A 787 14.04 9.38 -5.04
CA THR A 787 13.27 10.63 -5.08
C THR A 787 14.16 11.86 -4.97
N LEU A 788 15.32 11.72 -4.34
CA LEU A 788 16.31 12.79 -4.14
C LEU A 788 17.20 12.99 -5.35
N GLY A 789 17.45 11.91 -6.11
CA GLY A 789 18.42 11.91 -7.21
C GLY A 789 19.87 12.06 -6.76
N ASP A 790 20.16 11.86 -5.47
CA ASP A 790 21.54 11.82 -5.00
C ASP A 790 22.23 10.55 -5.52
N PRO A 791 23.40 10.65 -6.19
CA PRO A 791 24.05 9.50 -6.79
C PRO A 791 24.47 8.43 -5.75
N ALA A 792 24.64 8.79 -4.47
CA ALA A 792 25.01 7.85 -3.41
C ALA A 792 23.82 7.13 -2.78
N GLU A 793 22.58 7.55 -3.02
CA GLU A 793 21.39 7.04 -2.34
C GLU A 793 21.23 5.52 -2.52
N ILE A 794 21.17 5.07 -3.76
CA ILE A 794 20.97 3.64 -4.08
C ILE A 794 22.23 2.81 -3.73
N PRO A 795 23.46 3.23 -4.09
CA PRO A 795 24.67 2.52 -3.67
C PRO A 795 24.80 2.39 -2.14
N SER A 796 24.53 3.44 -1.37
CA SER A 796 24.60 3.37 0.09
C SER A 796 23.65 2.33 0.69
N TYR A 797 22.45 2.15 0.13
CA TYR A 797 21.52 1.11 0.54
C TYR A 797 22.01 -0.30 0.14
N LEU A 798 22.54 -0.47 -1.09
CA LEU A 798 22.84 -1.79 -1.65
C LEU A 798 24.22 -2.35 -1.23
N ILE A 799 25.19 -1.48 -0.92
CA ILE A 799 26.56 -1.88 -0.60
C ILE A 799 27.12 -1.20 0.67
N GLY A 800 26.30 -0.46 1.42
CA GLY A 800 26.67 0.19 2.69
C GLY A 800 26.74 -0.78 3.88
N ALA A 801 26.84 -0.25 5.10
CA ALA A 801 27.11 -1.05 6.30
C ALA A 801 26.04 -2.11 6.63
N ASP A 802 24.76 -1.77 6.44
CA ASP A 802 23.61 -2.65 6.75
C ASP A 802 22.91 -3.15 5.47
N ASN A 803 23.69 -3.36 4.40
CA ASN A 803 23.16 -3.72 3.07
C ASN A 803 22.45 -5.09 3.05
N PRO A 804 21.44 -5.26 2.17
CA PRO A 804 20.65 -6.49 2.09
C PRO A 804 21.44 -7.71 1.57
N ALA A 805 22.59 -7.47 0.91
CA ALA A 805 23.46 -8.51 0.38
C ALA A 805 24.40 -9.15 1.44
N GLN A 806 24.44 -8.63 2.67
CA GLN A 806 25.43 -8.96 3.69
C GLN A 806 26.88 -8.87 3.13
N TYR A 807 27.08 -7.90 2.22
CA TYR A 807 28.39 -7.64 1.63
C TYR A 807 29.24 -6.86 2.62
N ASP A 808 30.37 -7.47 3.02
CA ASP A 808 31.31 -6.91 4.00
C ASP A 808 32.66 -6.68 3.31
N ASN A 809 32.81 -5.53 2.67
CA ASN A 809 34.05 -5.07 2.06
C ASN A 809 34.45 -3.74 2.69
N GLN A 810 35.51 -3.76 3.52
CA GLN A 810 35.95 -2.59 4.28
C GLN A 810 36.38 -1.43 3.36
N GLU A 811 36.91 -1.69 2.18
CA GLU A 811 37.35 -0.66 1.23
C GLU A 811 36.14 0.08 0.67
N VAL A 812 35.05 -0.63 0.35
CA VAL A 812 33.77 -0.03 -0.08
C VAL A 812 33.19 0.81 1.06
N LEU A 813 33.17 0.32 2.31
CA LEU A 813 32.64 1.04 3.45
C LEU A 813 33.45 2.32 3.77
N ASP A 814 34.77 2.24 3.60
CA ASP A 814 35.67 3.40 3.79
C ASP A 814 35.42 4.46 2.68
N LEU A 815 35.17 4.03 1.42
CA LEU A 815 34.78 4.92 0.31
C LEU A 815 33.43 5.58 0.58
N LEU A 816 32.40 4.83 0.98
CA LEU A 816 31.07 5.37 1.28
C LEU A 816 31.12 6.38 2.44
N THR A 817 32.00 6.15 3.45
CA THR A 817 32.23 7.12 4.52
C THR A 817 32.84 8.43 3.97
N GLN A 818 33.79 8.33 3.04
CA GLN A 818 34.38 9.51 2.38
C GLN A 818 33.38 10.23 1.51
N ILE A 819 32.55 9.50 0.74
CA ILE A 819 31.47 10.02 -0.09
C ILE A 819 30.46 10.83 0.72
N GLY A 820 30.09 10.37 1.91
CA GLY A 820 29.19 11.10 2.83
C GLY A 820 29.78 12.43 3.32
N ALA A 821 31.11 12.53 3.43
CA ALA A 821 31.79 13.74 3.87
C ALA A 821 32.24 14.68 2.73
N GLU A 822 32.26 14.21 1.47
CA GLU A 822 32.77 14.96 0.32
C GLU A 822 31.71 15.93 -0.22
N LYS A 823 32.08 17.19 -0.34
CA LYS A 823 31.20 18.28 -0.80
C LYS A 823 31.35 18.59 -2.30
N ASP A 824 32.51 18.27 -2.89
CA ASP A 824 32.70 18.41 -4.32
C ASP A 824 32.03 17.26 -5.07
N GLN A 825 30.98 17.55 -5.78
CA GLN A 825 30.12 16.54 -6.43
C GLN A 825 30.88 15.69 -7.45
N ALA A 826 31.83 16.28 -8.18
CA ALA A 826 32.61 15.52 -9.17
C ALA A 826 33.53 14.50 -8.46
N THR A 827 34.23 14.92 -7.38
CA THR A 827 35.06 14.03 -6.56
C THR A 827 34.20 12.95 -5.92
N ARG A 828 32.98 13.30 -5.47
CA ARG A 828 32.04 12.37 -4.86
C ARG A 828 31.61 11.27 -5.84
N ILE A 829 31.33 11.64 -7.08
CA ILE A 829 31.00 10.70 -8.16
C ILE A 829 32.21 9.79 -8.49
N ASP A 830 33.44 10.32 -8.54
CA ASP A 830 34.63 9.51 -8.77
C ASP A 830 34.80 8.42 -7.69
N LEU A 831 34.58 8.77 -6.41
CA LEU A 831 34.63 7.80 -5.30
C LEU A 831 33.51 6.76 -5.38
N LEU A 832 32.32 7.15 -5.83
CA LEU A 832 31.19 6.23 -6.06
C LEU A 832 31.50 5.23 -7.19
N VAL A 833 32.10 5.68 -8.29
CA VAL A 833 32.54 4.81 -9.40
C VAL A 833 33.57 3.81 -8.91
N GLU A 834 34.49 4.19 -8.00
CA GLU A 834 35.46 3.28 -7.38
C GLU A 834 34.75 2.23 -6.51
N ALA A 835 33.80 2.65 -5.66
CA ALA A 835 33.01 1.74 -4.81
C ALA A 835 32.15 0.76 -5.64
N GLU A 836 31.48 1.25 -6.70
CA GLU A 836 30.71 0.38 -7.60
C GLU A 836 31.62 -0.56 -8.44
N THR A 837 32.80 -0.14 -8.80
CA THR A 837 33.77 -1.00 -9.47
C THR A 837 34.13 -2.21 -8.58
N LEU A 838 34.42 -1.98 -7.31
CA LEU A 838 34.76 -3.07 -6.36
C LEU A 838 33.59 -4.05 -6.19
N GLN A 839 32.37 -3.57 -6.01
CA GLN A 839 31.22 -4.47 -5.87
C GLN A 839 30.90 -5.22 -7.18
N ALA A 840 31.12 -4.60 -8.35
CA ALA A 840 30.94 -5.25 -9.64
C ALA A 840 31.98 -6.36 -9.89
N GLU A 841 33.25 -6.17 -9.47
CA GLU A 841 34.31 -7.20 -9.50
C GLU A 841 33.97 -8.35 -8.55
N ASP A 842 33.34 -8.06 -7.39
CA ASP A 842 32.89 -9.06 -6.43
C ASP A 842 31.55 -9.70 -6.80
N VAL A 843 30.89 -9.20 -7.87
CA VAL A 843 29.57 -9.65 -8.37
C VAL A 843 28.51 -9.65 -7.29
N ILE A 844 28.36 -8.54 -6.59
CA ILE A 844 27.37 -8.44 -5.51
C ILE A 844 26.00 -7.98 -6.06
N ASN A 845 26.02 -6.95 -6.90
CA ASN A 845 24.86 -6.50 -7.65
C ASN A 845 25.11 -6.67 -9.16
N VAL A 846 24.06 -7.11 -9.85
CA VAL A 846 24.05 -7.21 -11.32
C VAL A 846 22.98 -6.27 -11.84
N PRO A 847 23.34 -5.08 -12.35
CA PRO A 847 22.41 -4.14 -12.95
C PRO A 847 21.66 -4.76 -14.12
N LEU A 848 20.37 -4.49 -14.25
CA LEU A 848 19.52 -4.98 -15.33
C LEU A 848 19.11 -3.85 -16.28
N TRP A 849 18.40 -2.86 -15.76
CA TRP A 849 18.00 -1.68 -16.51
C TRP A 849 17.82 -0.45 -15.63
N TRP A 850 18.02 0.72 -16.22
CA TRP A 850 17.53 2.00 -15.71
C TRP A 850 16.14 2.25 -16.30
N GLY A 851 15.22 2.72 -15.48
CA GLY A 851 13.84 2.86 -15.86
C GLY A 851 13.51 4.09 -16.67
N GLN A 852 12.33 4.07 -17.26
CA GLN A 852 11.64 5.25 -17.77
C GLN A 852 10.27 5.32 -17.10
N SER A 853 9.78 6.55 -16.89
CA SER A 853 8.40 6.82 -16.54
C SER A 853 7.65 7.32 -17.77
N ALA A 854 6.40 6.88 -17.92
CA ALA A 854 5.52 7.28 -19.00
C ALA A 854 4.28 7.96 -18.43
N THR A 855 3.98 9.17 -18.88
CA THR A 855 2.79 9.93 -18.45
C THR A 855 1.98 10.37 -19.65
N GLY A 856 0.68 10.09 -19.61
CA GLY A 856 -0.28 10.58 -20.60
C GLY A 856 -0.75 11.98 -20.24
N PHE A 857 -0.75 12.89 -21.21
CA PHE A 857 -1.23 14.27 -21.08
C PHE A 857 -2.26 14.57 -22.14
N ALA A 858 -3.33 15.29 -21.80
CA ALA A 858 -4.22 15.89 -22.79
C ALA A 858 -3.43 16.82 -23.71
N ASN A 859 -3.75 16.83 -25.01
CA ASN A 859 -2.96 17.56 -26.01
C ASN A 859 -2.96 19.07 -25.86
N ASP A 860 -3.93 19.63 -25.12
CA ASP A 860 -4.05 21.05 -24.81
C ASP A 860 -3.45 21.45 -23.45
N LEU A 861 -2.84 20.49 -22.73
CA LEU A 861 -2.04 20.76 -21.55
C LEU A 861 -0.56 20.79 -21.91
N GLY A 862 0.14 21.84 -21.49
CA GLY A 862 1.58 21.98 -21.53
C GLY A 862 2.16 21.76 -20.14
N LEU A 863 3.38 21.28 -20.09
CA LEU A 863 4.21 21.15 -18.89
C LEU A 863 5.63 21.53 -19.29
N ASP A 864 6.21 22.52 -18.64
CA ASP A 864 7.59 22.91 -18.88
C ASP A 864 8.54 21.96 -18.13
N ASP A 865 9.68 21.69 -18.73
CA ASP A 865 10.81 20.96 -18.14
C ASP A 865 10.44 19.60 -17.50
N TYR A 866 9.59 18.80 -18.20
CA TYR A 866 9.23 17.47 -17.70
C TYR A 866 10.47 16.59 -17.50
N SER A 867 10.68 16.15 -16.26
CA SER A 867 11.83 15.39 -15.81
C SER A 867 11.47 14.34 -14.74
N ALA A 868 12.43 13.55 -14.30
CA ALA A 868 12.30 12.60 -13.22
C ALA A 868 11.82 13.24 -11.89
N TYR A 869 12.12 14.51 -11.68
CA TYR A 869 11.80 15.24 -10.44
C TYR A 869 10.44 15.92 -10.48
N THR A 870 9.79 15.99 -11.63
CA THR A 870 8.55 16.76 -11.81
C THR A 870 7.48 16.42 -10.75
N PHE A 871 7.15 15.14 -10.55
CA PHE A 871 6.02 14.77 -9.70
C PHE A 871 6.34 14.66 -8.20
N VAL A 872 7.59 14.78 -7.80
CA VAL A 872 7.99 14.92 -6.39
C VAL A 872 8.16 16.38 -5.98
N SER A 873 7.95 17.30 -6.91
CA SER A 873 7.90 18.76 -6.70
C SER A 873 6.44 19.27 -6.72
N THR A 874 6.26 20.58 -6.62
CA THR A 874 4.95 21.24 -6.76
C THR A 874 4.51 21.28 -8.25
N TRP A 875 4.39 20.10 -8.86
CA TRP A 875 4.17 19.89 -10.30
C TRP A 875 2.97 20.61 -10.91
N PRO A 876 1.82 20.85 -10.20
CA PRO A 876 0.73 21.59 -10.82
C PRO A 876 1.08 23.05 -11.15
N ALA A 877 2.10 23.61 -10.51
CA ALA A 877 2.57 24.96 -10.81
C ALA A 877 3.26 25.05 -12.19
N LEU A 878 3.71 23.92 -12.73
CA LEU A 878 4.39 23.83 -14.04
C LEU A 878 3.38 23.69 -15.21
N LEU A 879 2.11 23.45 -14.93
CA LEU A 879 1.08 23.21 -15.95
C LEU A 879 0.56 24.49 -16.56
N TYR A 880 0.32 24.47 -17.88
CA TYR A 880 -0.31 25.58 -18.60
C TYR A 880 -1.22 25.09 -19.74
N ARG A 881 -2.12 25.97 -20.20
CA ARG A 881 -2.91 25.71 -21.40
C ARG A 881 -2.04 25.98 -22.64
N ALA A 882 -1.80 24.96 -23.45
CA ALA A 882 -1.04 25.04 -24.69
C ALA A 882 -1.89 25.56 -25.85
N GLY A 883 -1.36 26.55 -26.61
CA GLY A 883 -2.03 27.18 -27.76
C GLY A 883 -1.35 26.88 -29.10
#